data_eb18eefb35be2b93d35421038ecba888
#
_entry.id   eb18eefb35be2b93d35421038ecba888
#
_cell.length_a   1.000
_cell.length_b   1.000
_cell.length_c   1.000
_cell.angle_alpha   90.00
_cell.angle_beta   90.00
_cell.angle_gamma   90.00
#
_symmetry.space_group_name_H-M   'P 1'
#
loop_
_entity.id
_entity.type
_entity.pdbx_description
1 polymer ?
#
loop_
_entity_poly.entity_id
_entity_poly.type
_entity_poly.pdbx_seq_one_letter_code
_entity_poly.pdbx_strand_id
1 'polypeptide(L)'
;MAVTILEGSTFCISDDDGDIGDSTSGLFASDTRFLSVFRLTINGERPLRLSSGRVDYFSAAFYTRNPLAGGLPQDALTISRHRFVGDNMQETVVVENETSSPLSFELAIDVGTDFADIMSVKEHDLTLGHPSDAPPLPPLADCRIDDGQRELVFFDSGEGNEQTRTQVILSKPGECERSRVRYRLDLAPRARWEVQIDVVPSLDGEVTSPRLLERHFGEERQRVSDAFSAWKMSVPQLRAGWDQLSSAFDQSVLDLAALRLRGGNTGIARLPAAGMPWFMTVFGRDTIITCLQTLVFGPELARNALEVLGELQATEDDPNIDAEPGKVVHEIRHGKTARRWFPAYYGTVDATPLYLILLSEVWRWTDDAAMVRSLKKPALRALEWVEKYGDLDGDGFIEYRKRSERGLDNQSWKDSGDSQRFADGRLAETPIAPCEVQGYVYDAKLRCAELARAVWRDRELAEKLEREAAELALRFDEAFWIEERGGYYALGLDRDKRPIDSLCSNIGHLLWSGIVPPHRVDALVDRLMGEELWSGWGIRTMSSADAAYNPLSYHNGSVWPHDNSLCAWGLAKYGRWPEAQRIVHRMLGVAKHFEYQLPEVFAGLPRVETPFPIAYPTSARPQAWAAGTPVLLLQILLGLEPDLRRHVLTSVAPEAIPTWVGDVRLSGVRAFGRLWDIRLAGGHVTIEEL
;
A
#
# COMPACT_ATOMS: atom_id res chain seq x y z
N MET A 1 7.15 -21.50 4.77
CA MET A 1 6.68 -20.19 4.23
C MET A 1 6.66 -19.19 5.37
N ALA A 2 6.95 -17.91 5.12
CA ALA A 2 6.86 -16.90 6.17
C ALA A 2 5.40 -16.63 6.56
N VAL A 3 5.14 -16.43 7.86
CA VAL A 3 3.84 -16.00 8.39
C VAL A 3 3.95 -14.53 8.76
N THR A 4 3.10 -13.71 8.13
CA THR A 4 3.10 -12.27 8.33
C THR A 4 1.79 -11.79 8.90
N ILE A 5 1.85 -11.01 9.98
CA ILE A 5 0.72 -10.33 10.62
C ILE A 5 1.06 -8.86 10.80
N LEU A 6 0.06 -7.97 10.70
CA LEU A 6 0.28 -6.52 10.76
C LEU A 6 -0.95 -5.77 11.30
N GLU A 7 -0.71 -4.61 11.91
CA GLU A 7 -1.73 -3.61 12.26
C GLU A 7 -1.10 -2.22 12.13
N GLY A 8 -1.54 -1.45 11.14
CA GLY A 8 -0.97 -0.13 10.87
C GLY A 8 0.52 -0.18 10.57
N SER A 9 1.34 0.60 11.29
CA SER A 9 2.80 0.67 11.09
C SER A 9 3.59 -0.47 11.74
N THR A 10 2.92 -1.36 12.48
CA THR A 10 3.57 -2.48 13.21
C THR A 10 3.28 -3.80 12.51
N PHE A 11 4.30 -4.59 12.21
CA PHE A 11 4.14 -5.89 11.59
C PHE A 11 5.21 -6.88 12.06
N CYS A 12 4.87 -8.16 12.02
CA CYS A 12 5.76 -9.25 12.39
C CYS A 12 5.84 -10.26 11.24
N ILE A 13 7.08 -10.56 10.84
CA ILE A 13 7.43 -11.61 9.89
C ILE A 13 8.16 -12.71 10.65
N SER A 14 7.66 -13.92 10.61
CA SER A 14 8.27 -15.11 11.23
C SER A 14 8.29 -16.29 10.28
N ASP A 15 9.07 -17.30 10.61
CA ASP A 15 8.96 -18.59 9.92
C ASP A 15 7.65 -19.31 10.26
N ASP A 16 7.44 -20.47 9.68
CA ASP A 16 6.24 -21.28 9.88
C ASP A 16 6.20 -22.08 11.22
N ASP A 17 7.22 -21.97 12.06
CA ASP A 17 7.23 -22.40 13.45
C ASP A 17 6.95 -21.26 14.44
N GLY A 18 6.88 -20.02 13.92
CA GLY A 18 6.73 -18.80 14.69
C GLY A 18 8.05 -18.22 15.19
N ASP A 19 9.18 -18.77 14.76
CA ASP A 19 10.50 -18.23 15.12
C ASP A 19 10.88 -17.05 14.23
N ILE A 20 11.63 -16.12 14.82
CA ILE A 20 12.28 -15.00 14.16
C ILE A 20 13.78 -15.22 14.26
N GLY A 21 14.52 -15.11 13.14
CA GLY A 21 15.95 -15.33 13.22
C GLY A 21 16.71 -15.39 11.89
N ASP A 22 16.06 -15.04 10.77
CA ASP A 22 16.74 -14.81 9.50
C ASP A 22 16.98 -13.30 9.28
N SER A 23 17.63 -12.94 8.17
CA SER A 23 17.99 -11.55 7.86
C SER A 23 16.81 -10.64 7.61
N THR A 24 15.66 -11.19 7.20
CA THR A 24 14.48 -10.42 6.78
C THR A 24 13.28 -10.56 7.73
N SER A 25 13.30 -11.56 8.62
CA SER A 25 12.26 -11.72 9.64
C SER A 25 12.43 -10.72 10.79
N GLY A 26 11.35 -10.44 11.52
CA GLY A 26 11.39 -9.54 12.66
C GLY A 26 10.05 -8.99 13.08
N LEU A 27 10.06 -8.26 14.20
CA LEU A 27 9.03 -7.30 14.55
C LEU A 27 9.49 -5.91 14.12
N PHE A 28 8.70 -5.25 13.31
CA PHE A 28 8.98 -3.94 12.77
C PHE A 28 7.92 -2.93 13.22
N ALA A 29 8.36 -1.71 13.49
CA ALA A 29 7.48 -0.57 13.71
C ALA A 29 8.20 0.70 13.27
N SER A 30 7.50 1.64 12.61
CA SER A 30 8.06 2.94 12.20
C SER A 30 9.45 2.82 11.56
N ASP A 31 9.57 2.01 10.50
CA ASP A 31 10.79 1.77 9.71
C ASP A 31 11.97 1.13 10.49
N THR A 32 11.75 0.60 11.69
CA THR A 32 12.81 0.01 12.54
C THR A 32 12.46 -1.43 12.95
N ARG A 33 13.45 -2.32 12.93
CA ARG A 33 13.33 -3.70 13.42
C ARG A 33 13.58 -3.74 14.93
N PHE A 34 12.53 -3.96 15.72
CA PHE A 34 12.57 -4.02 17.18
C PHE A 34 12.76 -5.44 17.74
N LEU A 35 12.67 -6.47 16.92
CA LEU A 35 12.96 -7.85 17.28
C LEU A 35 13.55 -8.56 16.08
N SER A 36 14.77 -9.07 16.18
CA SER A 36 15.47 -9.81 15.12
C SER A 36 15.74 -11.26 15.49
N VAL A 37 15.60 -11.61 16.78
CA VAL A 37 15.69 -12.97 17.28
C VAL A 37 14.54 -13.23 18.26
N PHE A 38 13.75 -14.27 17.97
CA PHE A 38 12.75 -14.81 18.90
C PHE A 38 12.57 -16.30 18.61
N ARG A 39 13.28 -17.14 19.34
CA ARG A 39 13.35 -18.59 19.09
C ARG A 39 13.00 -19.37 20.32
N LEU A 40 12.17 -20.41 20.17
CA LEU A 40 11.75 -21.30 21.23
C LEU A 40 12.45 -22.65 21.10
N THR A 41 12.95 -23.18 22.21
CA THR A 41 13.53 -24.53 22.28
C THR A 41 13.00 -25.33 23.46
N ILE A 42 12.95 -26.66 23.32
CA ILE A 42 12.68 -27.64 24.37
C ILE A 42 13.92 -28.49 24.55
N ASN A 43 14.50 -28.48 25.74
CA ASN A 43 15.78 -29.14 26.04
C ASN A 43 16.89 -28.80 25.03
N GLY A 44 16.91 -27.56 24.54
CA GLY A 44 17.88 -27.05 23.59
C GLY A 44 17.57 -27.36 22.12
N GLU A 45 16.55 -28.11 21.79
CA GLU A 45 16.15 -28.47 20.42
C GLU A 45 14.90 -27.71 19.98
N ARG A 46 14.82 -27.37 18.69
CA ARG A 46 13.63 -26.73 18.11
C ARG A 46 12.45 -27.70 18.11
N PRO A 47 11.23 -27.25 18.47
CA PRO A 47 10.02 -28.04 18.30
C PRO A 47 9.76 -28.39 16.83
N LEU A 48 9.06 -29.50 16.60
CA LEU A 48 8.68 -29.97 15.27
C LEU A 48 7.28 -29.45 14.90
N ARG A 49 7.16 -28.84 13.75
CA ARG A 49 5.91 -28.25 13.27
C ARG A 49 4.82 -29.28 13.06
N LEU A 50 3.60 -28.95 13.49
CA LEU A 50 2.35 -29.63 13.16
C LEU A 50 1.52 -28.81 12.19
N SER A 51 1.20 -27.55 12.55
CA SER A 51 0.40 -26.64 11.73
C SER A 51 0.68 -25.20 12.14
N SER A 52 0.55 -24.28 11.20
CA SER A 52 0.66 -22.85 11.45
C SER A 52 -0.11 -22.04 10.43
N GLY A 53 -0.47 -20.83 10.79
CA GLY A 53 -1.12 -19.90 9.86
C GLY A 53 -1.60 -18.63 10.51
N ARG A 54 -1.93 -17.69 9.63
CA ARG A 54 -2.61 -16.46 10.00
C ARG A 54 -4.06 -16.76 10.40
N VAL A 55 -4.52 -16.25 11.54
CA VAL A 55 -5.90 -16.36 12.03
C VAL A 55 -6.72 -15.15 11.57
N ASP A 56 -6.20 -13.95 11.86
CA ASP A 56 -6.66 -12.67 11.33
C ASP A 56 -5.46 -11.94 10.71
N TYR A 57 -5.66 -10.80 10.05
CA TYR A 57 -4.54 -10.05 9.49
C TYR A 57 -3.53 -9.61 10.56
N PHE A 58 -3.97 -9.47 11.83
CA PHE A 58 -3.17 -9.06 12.99
C PHE A 58 -2.78 -10.22 13.91
N SER A 59 -3.18 -11.47 13.64
CA SER A 59 -2.93 -12.60 14.53
C SER A 59 -2.59 -13.90 13.81
N ALA A 60 -1.73 -14.72 14.45
CA ALA A 60 -1.31 -16.02 13.96
C ALA A 60 -1.27 -17.06 15.08
N ALA A 61 -1.37 -18.33 14.69
CA ALA A 61 -1.22 -19.47 15.58
C ALA A 61 -0.22 -20.47 14.99
N PHE A 62 0.62 -21.02 15.87
CA PHE A 62 1.64 -22.02 15.54
C PHE A 62 1.48 -23.20 16.48
N TYR A 63 1.37 -24.40 15.94
CA TYR A 63 1.25 -25.65 16.69
C TYR A 63 2.45 -26.51 16.37
N THR A 64 3.18 -26.91 17.42
CA THR A 64 4.39 -27.70 17.33
C THR A 64 4.35 -28.82 18.40
N ARG A 65 5.25 -29.78 18.29
CA ARG A 65 5.47 -30.86 19.23
C ARG A 65 6.96 -30.96 19.59
N ASN A 66 7.29 -31.57 20.72
CA ASN A 66 8.68 -31.75 21.07
C ASN A 66 9.35 -32.85 20.21
N PRO A 67 10.63 -32.67 19.84
CA PRO A 67 11.48 -33.76 19.32
C PRO A 67 11.90 -34.74 20.45
N LEU A 68 12.57 -35.81 20.08
CA LEU A 68 13.28 -36.68 21.04
C LEU A 68 14.54 -35.94 21.52
N ALA A 69 14.51 -35.38 22.73
CA ALA A 69 15.58 -34.58 23.30
C ALA A 69 15.67 -34.63 24.81
N GLY A 70 16.89 -34.75 25.37
CA GLY A 70 17.14 -34.67 26.80
C GLY A 70 16.37 -35.70 27.67
N GLY A 71 16.10 -36.89 27.14
CA GLY A 71 15.32 -37.93 27.82
C GLY A 71 13.80 -37.74 27.73
N LEU A 72 13.32 -36.68 27.09
CA LEU A 72 11.91 -36.44 26.83
C LEU A 72 11.45 -37.31 25.65
N PRO A 73 10.41 -38.16 25.79
CA PRO A 73 9.88 -38.91 24.66
C PRO A 73 9.38 -37.97 23.53
N GLN A 74 9.58 -38.37 22.30
CA GLN A 74 8.99 -37.64 21.17
C GLN A 74 7.47 -37.59 21.27
N ASP A 75 6.84 -36.49 20.87
CA ASP A 75 5.40 -36.29 20.86
C ASP A 75 4.75 -36.36 22.26
N ALA A 76 5.54 -36.10 23.29
CA ALA A 76 5.04 -36.05 24.67
C ALA A 76 4.43 -34.70 25.06
N LEU A 77 4.82 -33.62 24.33
CA LEU A 77 4.32 -32.27 24.54
C LEU A 77 3.69 -31.72 23.26
N THR A 78 2.55 -31.07 23.41
CA THR A 78 2.02 -30.10 22.43
C THR A 78 2.43 -28.70 22.85
N ILE A 79 2.99 -27.94 21.94
CA ILE A 79 3.36 -26.54 22.14
C ILE A 79 2.53 -25.69 21.18
N SER A 80 1.72 -24.77 21.70
CA SER A 80 1.01 -23.80 20.90
C SER A 80 1.47 -22.39 21.21
N ARG A 81 1.63 -21.58 20.15
CA ARG A 81 2.01 -20.18 20.22
C ARG A 81 0.91 -19.36 19.55
N HIS A 82 0.32 -18.45 20.29
CA HIS A 82 -0.72 -17.54 19.81
C HIS A 82 -0.14 -16.13 19.81
N ARG A 83 0.18 -15.62 18.63
CA ARG A 83 0.78 -14.29 18.44
C ARG A 83 -0.23 -13.32 17.91
N PHE A 84 -0.17 -12.09 18.38
CA PHE A 84 -0.88 -10.99 17.78
C PHE A 84 -0.03 -9.72 17.74
N VAL A 85 -0.34 -8.82 16.80
CA VAL A 85 0.27 -7.51 16.62
C VAL A 85 -0.80 -6.44 16.72
N GLY A 86 -0.54 -5.43 17.51
CA GLY A 86 -1.25 -4.16 17.60
C GLY A 86 -0.22 -3.03 17.53
N ASP A 87 -0.23 -2.13 18.52
CA ASP A 87 0.87 -1.16 18.66
C ASP A 87 2.17 -1.82 19.18
N ASN A 88 2.08 -3.07 19.62
CA ASN A 88 3.18 -3.95 20.07
C ASN A 88 2.94 -5.39 19.54
N MET A 89 3.80 -6.33 19.95
CA MET A 89 3.56 -7.76 19.74
C MET A 89 3.27 -8.44 21.08
N GLN A 90 2.25 -9.28 21.13
CA GLN A 90 2.00 -10.19 22.26
C GLN A 90 2.03 -11.63 21.78
N GLU A 91 2.63 -12.50 22.59
CA GLU A 91 2.60 -13.95 22.34
C GLU A 91 2.23 -14.71 23.62
N THR A 92 1.30 -15.65 23.50
CA THR A 92 1.01 -16.63 24.52
C THR A 92 1.61 -17.97 24.09
N VAL A 93 2.55 -18.49 24.87
CA VAL A 93 3.11 -19.83 24.70
C VAL A 93 2.43 -20.77 25.67
N VAL A 94 1.86 -21.84 25.17
CA VAL A 94 1.19 -22.89 25.96
C VAL A 94 1.89 -24.22 25.72
N VAL A 95 2.20 -24.92 26.77
CA VAL A 95 2.78 -26.28 26.73
C VAL A 95 1.88 -27.23 27.47
N GLU A 96 1.47 -28.31 26.82
CA GLU A 96 0.60 -29.35 27.39
C GLU A 96 1.31 -30.70 27.40
N ASN A 97 1.25 -31.39 28.54
CA ASN A 97 1.74 -32.78 28.67
C ASN A 97 0.68 -33.74 28.14
N GLU A 98 0.93 -34.34 26.98
CA GLU A 98 -0.01 -35.26 26.33
C GLU A 98 0.09 -36.69 26.84
N THR A 99 0.93 -36.95 27.83
CA THR A 99 1.15 -38.30 28.37
C THR A 99 0.40 -38.57 29.68
N SER A 100 0.40 -39.81 30.10
CA SER A 100 -0.13 -40.26 31.40
C SER A 100 0.94 -40.23 32.52
N SER A 101 2.16 -39.72 32.22
CA SER A 101 3.28 -39.67 33.17
C SER A 101 3.72 -38.20 33.37
N PRO A 102 4.26 -37.84 34.55
CA PRO A 102 4.85 -36.52 34.74
C PRO A 102 6.09 -36.35 33.86
N LEU A 103 6.32 -35.15 33.38
CA LEU A 103 7.45 -34.77 32.49
C LEU A 103 8.21 -33.61 33.11
N SER A 104 9.55 -33.71 33.07
CA SER A 104 10.47 -32.62 33.46
C SER A 104 11.28 -32.20 32.22
N PHE A 105 11.33 -30.92 31.92
CA PHE A 105 12.04 -30.38 30.76
C PHE A 105 12.38 -28.90 30.93
N GLU A 106 13.27 -28.40 30.09
CA GLU A 106 13.56 -26.98 29.98
C GLU A 106 12.89 -26.40 28.73
N LEU A 107 12.15 -25.30 28.90
CA LEU A 107 11.71 -24.44 27.84
C LEU A 107 12.61 -23.19 27.84
N ALA A 108 13.25 -22.88 26.73
CA ALA A 108 14.02 -21.67 26.59
C ALA A 108 13.56 -20.80 25.43
N ILE A 109 13.66 -19.49 25.60
CA ILE A 109 13.31 -18.47 24.60
C ILE A 109 14.51 -17.56 24.42
N ASP A 110 15.10 -17.54 23.23
CA ASP A 110 16.14 -16.60 22.84
C ASP A 110 15.49 -15.35 22.27
N VAL A 111 15.88 -14.19 22.75
CA VAL A 111 15.35 -12.89 22.36
C VAL A 111 16.49 -11.97 21.95
N GLY A 112 16.33 -11.18 20.90
CA GLY A 112 17.36 -10.24 20.49
C GLY A 112 16.83 -9.22 19.48
N THR A 113 17.49 -8.06 19.45
CA THR A 113 17.22 -7.01 18.48
C THR A 113 18.53 -6.38 18.00
N ASP A 114 18.51 -5.92 16.75
CA ASP A 114 19.63 -5.20 16.13
C ASP A 114 19.29 -3.76 15.78
N PHE A 115 18.03 -3.37 15.95
CA PHE A 115 17.54 -2.04 15.57
C PHE A 115 17.92 -1.65 14.13
N ALA A 116 17.94 -2.62 13.22
CA ALA A 116 18.21 -2.35 11.81
C ALA A 116 17.08 -1.50 11.22
N ASP A 117 17.44 -0.54 10.37
CA ASP A 117 16.45 0.19 9.57
C ASP A 117 15.88 -0.70 8.46
N ILE A 118 14.65 -0.41 8.03
CA ILE A 118 13.91 -1.26 7.07
C ILE A 118 14.63 -1.33 5.71
N MET A 119 15.35 -0.29 5.30
CA MET A 119 16.07 -0.28 4.03
C MET A 119 17.31 -1.19 4.10
N SER A 120 18.03 -1.19 5.22
CA SER A 120 19.13 -2.15 5.44
C SER A 120 18.64 -3.59 5.43
N VAL A 121 17.46 -3.86 6.02
CA VAL A 121 16.85 -5.21 5.97
C VAL A 121 16.45 -5.56 4.53
N LYS A 122 15.90 -4.63 3.77
CA LYS A 122 15.52 -4.81 2.37
C LYS A 122 16.70 -5.23 1.48
N GLU A 123 17.90 -4.66 1.72
CA GLU A 123 19.11 -5.01 0.99
C GLU A 123 19.54 -6.49 1.18
N HIS A 124 19.12 -7.10 2.30
CA HIS A 124 19.35 -8.53 2.59
C HIS A 124 18.29 -9.47 2.02
N ASP A 125 17.26 -8.96 1.35
CA ASP A 125 16.28 -9.81 0.68
C ASP A 125 16.92 -10.41 -0.59
N LEU A 126 17.05 -11.72 -0.63
CA LEU A 126 17.59 -12.49 -1.76
C LEU A 126 16.94 -12.14 -3.10
N THR A 127 15.71 -11.71 -3.06
CA THR A 127 14.94 -11.38 -4.27
C THR A 127 15.31 -10.03 -4.88
N LEU A 128 16.00 -9.15 -4.14
CA LEU A 128 16.49 -7.86 -4.64
C LEU A 128 17.91 -7.90 -5.19
N GLY A 129 18.69 -8.89 -4.81
CA GLY A 129 20.09 -9.03 -5.21
C GLY A 129 20.76 -10.19 -4.52
N HIS A 130 22.09 -10.20 -4.51
CA HIS A 130 22.85 -11.21 -3.78
C HIS A 130 23.11 -10.69 -2.35
N PRO A 131 22.67 -11.38 -1.28
CA PRO A 131 22.79 -10.88 0.10
C PRO A 131 24.23 -10.63 0.55
N SER A 132 25.22 -11.28 -0.08
CA SER A 132 26.63 -11.04 0.22
C SER A 132 27.11 -9.65 -0.19
N ASP A 133 26.37 -8.94 -1.04
CA ASP A 133 26.72 -7.60 -1.53
C ASP A 133 26.14 -6.50 -0.63
N ALA A 134 25.18 -6.86 0.26
CA ALA A 134 24.60 -5.96 1.21
C ALA A 134 25.56 -5.67 2.38
N PRO A 135 25.62 -4.42 2.88
CA PRO A 135 26.33 -4.11 4.11
C PRO A 135 25.82 -4.98 5.27
N PRO A 136 26.69 -5.42 6.19
CA PRO A 136 26.26 -6.26 7.31
C PRO A 136 25.23 -5.52 8.18
N LEU A 137 24.20 -6.27 8.61
CA LEU A 137 23.24 -5.75 9.58
C LEU A 137 23.92 -5.41 10.90
N PRO A 138 23.35 -4.48 11.70
CA PRO A 138 23.89 -4.13 13.00
C PRO A 138 24.03 -5.38 13.91
N PRO A 139 25.01 -5.41 14.82
CA PRO A 139 25.11 -6.47 15.81
C PRO A 139 23.93 -6.40 16.78
N LEU A 140 23.61 -7.54 17.42
CA LEU A 140 22.61 -7.59 18.46
C LEU A 140 22.94 -6.62 19.60
N ALA A 141 21.94 -5.91 20.06
CA ALA A 141 22.04 -4.98 21.16
C ALA A 141 22.25 -5.68 22.52
N ASP A 142 22.91 -4.99 23.43
CA ASP A 142 23.06 -5.46 24.81
C ASP A 142 21.71 -5.48 25.54
N CYS A 143 21.54 -6.50 26.38
CA CYS A 143 20.34 -6.73 27.18
C CYS A 143 20.58 -6.35 28.65
N ARG A 144 19.69 -5.55 29.23
CA ARG A 144 19.57 -5.33 30.68
C ARG A 144 18.37 -6.13 31.20
N ILE A 145 18.54 -6.77 32.34
CA ILE A 145 17.50 -7.58 32.99
C ILE A 145 17.10 -6.87 34.27
N ASP A 146 15.80 -6.73 34.54
CA ASP A 146 15.30 -6.17 35.79
C ASP A 146 15.46 -7.12 36.98
N ASP A 147 15.43 -6.59 38.23
CA ASP A 147 15.61 -7.37 39.46
C ASP A 147 14.56 -8.49 39.66
N GLY A 148 13.39 -8.37 39.03
CA GLY A 148 12.31 -9.36 39.09
C GLY A 148 12.42 -10.49 38.07
N GLN A 149 13.39 -10.45 37.16
CA GLN A 149 13.53 -11.38 36.02
C GLN A 149 12.24 -11.53 35.17
N ARG A 150 11.51 -10.43 35.06
CA ARG A 150 10.27 -10.35 34.28
C ARG A 150 10.37 -9.41 33.09
N GLU A 151 11.48 -8.64 33.01
CA GLU A 151 11.67 -7.67 31.95
C GLU A 151 13.09 -7.73 31.41
N LEU A 152 13.20 -7.81 30.08
CA LEU A 152 14.44 -7.65 29.34
C LEU A 152 14.34 -6.35 28.53
N VAL A 153 15.34 -5.48 28.64
CA VAL A 153 15.38 -4.21 27.94
C VAL A 153 16.61 -4.15 27.07
N PHE A 154 16.40 -3.94 25.78
CA PHE A 154 17.45 -3.73 24.79
C PHE A 154 17.45 -2.27 24.38
N PHE A 155 18.63 -1.67 24.24
CA PHE A 155 18.81 -0.29 23.84
C PHE A 155 19.60 -0.18 22.55
N ASP A 156 19.19 0.74 21.69
CA ASP A 156 19.98 1.09 20.51
C ASP A 156 21.18 1.93 20.95
N SER A 157 22.35 1.30 21.05
CA SER A 157 23.62 1.97 21.44
C SER A 157 24.23 2.78 20.29
N GLY A 158 23.70 2.70 19.07
CA GLY A 158 24.12 3.51 17.94
C GLY A 158 23.77 4.98 18.19
N GLU A 159 24.78 5.86 18.13
CA GLU A 159 24.64 7.33 18.27
C GLU A 159 24.22 7.84 19.67
N GLY A 160 24.32 7.00 20.72
CA GLY A 160 24.08 7.46 22.10
C GLY A 160 22.61 7.73 22.45
N ASN A 161 21.68 7.18 21.67
CA ASN A 161 20.25 7.36 21.89
C ASN A 161 19.64 6.18 22.66
N GLU A 162 19.68 6.23 24.01
CA GLU A 162 18.99 5.25 24.88
C GLU A 162 17.44 5.34 24.78
N GLN A 163 16.91 6.27 23.99
CA GLN A 163 15.47 6.47 23.85
C GLN A 163 14.82 5.48 22.88
N THR A 164 15.62 4.89 21.96
CA THR A 164 15.14 3.79 21.12
C THR A 164 15.42 2.46 21.79
N ARG A 165 14.37 1.71 22.12
CA ARG A 165 14.48 0.48 22.91
C ARG A 165 13.39 -0.53 22.58
N THR A 166 13.68 -1.79 22.92
CA THR A 166 12.71 -2.89 22.97
C THR A 166 12.59 -3.38 24.40
N GLN A 167 11.37 -3.40 24.96
CA GLN A 167 11.07 -4.02 26.24
C GLN A 167 10.36 -5.35 26.00
N VAL A 168 10.84 -6.41 26.62
CA VAL A 168 10.22 -7.75 26.59
C VAL A 168 9.74 -8.07 27.99
N ILE A 169 8.42 -8.14 28.17
CA ILE A 169 7.77 -8.27 29.47
C ILE A 169 7.17 -9.68 29.58
N LEU A 170 7.48 -10.39 30.68
CA LEU A 170 7.05 -11.76 30.91
C LEU A 170 5.97 -11.79 31.98
N SER A 171 4.86 -12.50 31.73
CA SER A 171 3.80 -12.70 32.75
C SER A 171 4.26 -13.56 33.93
N LYS A 172 5.29 -14.41 33.74
CA LYS A 172 5.93 -15.22 34.75
C LYS A 172 7.43 -14.99 34.74
N PRO A 173 8.09 -14.87 35.93
CA PRO A 173 9.54 -14.75 35.97
C PRO A 173 10.20 -16.01 35.42
N GLY A 174 11.26 -15.86 34.65
CA GLY A 174 12.12 -16.92 34.14
C GLY A 174 13.55 -16.73 34.60
N GLU A 175 14.38 -17.77 34.54
CA GLU A 175 15.84 -17.62 34.71
C GLU A 175 16.41 -16.88 33.51
N CYS A 176 16.67 -15.58 33.65
CA CYS A 176 17.19 -14.73 32.56
C CYS A 176 18.72 -14.71 32.61
N GLU A 177 19.36 -15.11 31.51
CA GLU A 177 20.80 -15.02 31.32
C GLU A 177 21.11 -14.34 29.98
N ARG A 178 21.69 -13.14 30.01
CA ARG A 178 21.87 -12.29 28.82
C ARG A 178 20.52 -12.06 28.10
N SER A 179 20.35 -12.65 26.92
CA SER A 179 19.15 -12.51 26.09
C SER A 179 18.34 -13.82 25.99
N ARG A 180 18.58 -14.78 26.91
CA ARG A 180 17.86 -16.05 26.99
C ARG A 180 17.05 -16.13 28.27
N VAL A 181 15.79 -16.51 28.15
CA VAL A 181 14.85 -16.79 29.25
C VAL A 181 14.64 -18.29 29.31
N ARG A 182 14.83 -18.90 30.50
CA ARG A 182 14.65 -20.33 30.75
C ARG A 182 13.57 -20.56 31.78
N TYR A 183 12.77 -21.60 31.54
CA TYR A 183 11.78 -22.14 32.46
C TYR A 183 12.07 -23.63 32.66
N ARG A 184 12.39 -24.05 33.89
CA ARG A 184 12.42 -25.50 34.25
C ARG A 184 11.04 -25.89 34.68
N LEU A 185 10.43 -26.81 33.95
CA LEU A 185 9.04 -27.17 34.09
C LEU A 185 8.90 -28.64 34.50
N ASP A 186 8.08 -28.85 35.52
CA ASP A 186 7.60 -30.18 35.95
C ASP A 186 6.09 -30.20 35.71
N LEU A 187 5.64 -30.91 34.67
CA LEU A 187 4.22 -31.00 34.32
C LEU A 187 3.65 -32.37 34.71
N ALA A 188 2.64 -32.34 35.55
CA ALA A 188 1.84 -33.54 35.86
C ALA A 188 1.18 -34.10 34.57
N PRO A 189 0.73 -35.37 34.58
CA PRO A 189 -0.02 -35.93 33.46
C PRO A 189 -1.19 -35.03 33.04
N ARG A 190 -1.32 -34.73 31.74
CA ARG A 190 -2.38 -33.90 31.18
C ARG A 190 -2.42 -32.45 31.70
N ALA A 191 -1.35 -31.99 32.36
CA ALA A 191 -1.27 -30.64 32.87
C ALA A 191 -0.83 -29.68 31.77
N ARG A 192 -1.24 -28.42 31.93
CA ARG A 192 -0.95 -27.30 31.07
C ARG A 192 -0.15 -26.24 31.82
N TRP A 193 0.82 -25.66 31.13
CA TRP A 193 1.55 -24.47 31.56
C TRP A 193 1.50 -23.41 30.47
N GLU A 194 1.50 -22.13 30.85
CA GLU A 194 1.49 -21.05 29.88
C GLU A 194 2.32 -19.83 30.37
N VAL A 195 2.85 -19.08 29.43
CA VAL A 195 3.47 -17.77 29.68
C VAL A 195 3.03 -16.81 28.57
N GLN A 196 2.81 -15.57 28.96
CA GLN A 196 2.54 -14.48 28.05
C GLN A 196 3.76 -13.56 27.96
N ILE A 197 4.05 -13.08 26.77
CA ILE A 197 5.24 -12.28 26.43
C ILE A 197 4.76 -11.08 25.65
N ASP A 198 5.07 -9.88 26.16
CA ASP A 198 4.85 -8.63 25.46
C ASP A 198 6.17 -8.10 24.95
N VAL A 199 6.22 -7.70 23.67
CA VAL A 199 7.35 -7.04 23.05
C VAL A 199 6.91 -5.62 22.68
N VAL A 200 7.43 -4.64 23.41
CA VAL A 200 7.01 -3.25 23.33
C VAL A 200 8.14 -2.40 22.71
N PRO A 201 7.95 -1.95 21.45
CA PRO A 201 8.87 -1.04 20.78
C PRO A 201 8.74 0.39 21.32
N SER A 202 9.86 1.10 21.39
CA SER A 202 9.91 2.53 21.69
C SER A 202 10.92 3.18 20.75
N LEU A 203 10.48 4.20 20.01
CA LEU A 203 11.31 4.99 19.10
C LEU A 203 11.46 6.40 19.64
N ASP A 204 12.71 6.88 19.78
CA ASP A 204 13.06 8.24 20.22
C ASP A 204 12.35 8.68 21.52
N GLY A 205 12.12 7.74 22.45
CA GLY A 205 11.44 7.97 23.73
C GLY A 205 9.92 7.91 23.67
N GLU A 206 9.34 7.86 22.48
CA GLU A 206 7.91 7.59 22.31
C GLU A 206 7.66 6.09 22.38
N VAL A 207 6.97 5.65 23.42
CA VAL A 207 6.45 4.29 23.48
C VAL A 207 5.30 4.21 22.48
N THR A 208 5.36 3.26 21.56
CA THR A 208 4.32 3.06 20.53
C THR A 208 2.93 2.84 21.14
N SER A 209 2.87 2.44 22.41
CA SER A 209 1.63 2.52 23.20
C SER A 209 1.93 2.60 24.70
N PRO A 210 1.92 3.79 25.33
CA PRO A 210 2.02 3.94 26.78
C PRO A 210 0.90 3.21 27.54
N ARG A 211 -0.23 2.95 26.87
CA ARG A 211 -1.41 2.31 27.48
C ARG A 211 -1.24 0.80 27.70
N LEU A 212 -0.28 0.14 27.05
CA LEU A 212 -0.10 -1.32 27.14
C LEU A 212 0.62 -1.77 28.41
N LEU A 213 1.51 -0.95 28.95
CA LEU A 213 2.19 -1.25 30.24
C LEU A 213 1.22 -1.30 31.43
N GLU A 214 0.01 -0.72 31.28
CA GLU A 214 -1.04 -0.66 32.31
C GLU A 214 -2.19 -1.65 32.07
N ARG A 215 -2.21 -2.37 30.93
CA ARG A 215 -3.32 -3.22 30.53
C ARG A 215 -3.03 -4.71 30.74
N HIS A 216 -4.09 -5.45 31.08
CA HIS A 216 -4.01 -6.90 31.14
C HIS A 216 -3.83 -7.54 29.76
N PHE A 217 -3.13 -8.66 29.70
CA PHE A 217 -2.99 -9.45 28.48
C PHE A 217 -4.37 -9.76 27.86
N GLY A 218 -4.50 -9.54 26.56
CA GLY A 218 -5.72 -9.79 25.79
C GLY A 218 -6.62 -8.57 25.56
N GLU A 219 -6.55 -7.52 26.37
CA GLU A 219 -7.38 -6.31 26.18
C GLU A 219 -7.04 -5.60 24.85
N GLU A 220 -5.75 -5.55 24.50
CA GLU A 220 -5.32 -4.92 23.25
C GLU A 220 -5.76 -5.73 22.04
N ARG A 221 -5.68 -7.07 22.11
CA ARG A 221 -6.22 -7.94 21.06
C ARG A 221 -7.72 -7.71 20.85
N GLN A 222 -8.48 -7.58 21.95
CA GLN A 222 -9.91 -7.29 21.87
C GLN A 222 -10.16 -5.92 21.23
N ARG A 223 -9.38 -4.90 21.60
CA ARG A 223 -9.47 -3.56 21.00
C ARG A 223 -9.24 -3.57 19.48
N VAL A 224 -8.21 -4.30 19.01
CA VAL A 224 -7.93 -4.43 17.57
C VAL A 224 -9.07 -5.21 16.88
N SER A 225 -9.56 -6.28 17.48
CA SER A 225 -10.68 -7.06 16.96
C SER A 225 -11.97 -6.24 16.86
N ASP A 226 -12.27 -5.41 17.87
CA ASP A 226 -13.44 -4.53 17.88
C ASP A 226 -13.30 -3.43 16.81
N ALA A 227 -12.12 -2.85 16.65
CA ALA A 227 -11.84 -1.86 15.62
C ALA A 227 -11.97 -2.45 14.21
N PHE A 228 -11.54 -3.70 14.02
CA PHE A 228 -11.73 -4.42 12.76
C PHE A 228 -13.20 -4.73 12.49
N SER A 229 -13.95 -5.17 13.51
CA SER A 229 -15.39 -5.43 13.40
C SER A 229 -16.15 -4.16 13.04
N ALA A 230 -15.82 -3.02 13.67
CA ALA A 230 -16.38 -1.72 13.34
C ALA A 230 -16.07 -1.30 11.90
N TRP A 231 -14.83 -1.54 11.42
CA TRP A 231 -14.45 -1.31 10.03
C TRP A 231 -15.30 -2.15 9.07
N LYS A 232 -15.40 -3.46 9.29
CA LYS A 232 -16.22 -4.35 8.45
C LYS A 232 -17.69 -3.91 8.38
N MET A 233 -18.24 -3.38 9.47
CA MET A 233 -19.61 -2.86 9.48
C MET A 233 -19.72 -1.49 8.80
N SER A 234 -18.63 -0.74 8.68
CA SER A 234 -18.64 0.59 8.08
C SER A 234 -18.50 0.59 6.56
N VAL A 235 -17.99 -0.49 5.97
CA VAL A 235 -17.82 -0.64 4.52
C VAL A 235 -18.98 -1.41 3.88
N PRO A 236 -19.25 -1.20 2.58
CA PRO A 236 -20.31 -1.92 1.88
C PRO A 236 -20.10 -3.44 1.93
N GLN A 237 -21.23 -4.17 1.93
CA GLN A 237 -21.24 -5.63 1.91
C GLN A 237 -21.54 -6.12 0.49
N LEU A 238 -20.65 -6.93 -0.08
CA LEU A 238 -20.79 -7.49 -1.41
C LEU A 238 -21.34 -8.93 -1.36
N ARG A 239 -22.31 -9.23 -2.21
CA ARG A 239 -22.70 -10.59 -2.57
C ARG A 239 -22.72 -10.68 -4.08
N ALA A 240 -21.96 -11.58 -4.67
CA ALA A 240 -21.91 -11.76 -6.12
C ALA A 240 -21.96 -13.24 -6.48
N GLY A 241 -22.56 -13.54 -7.62
CA GLY A 241 -22.54 -14.88 -8.21
C GLY A 241 -21.18 -15.30 -8.75
N TRP A 242 -20.26 -14.36 -8.89
CA TRP A 242 -18.89 -14.59 -9.34
C TRP A 242 -17.93 -14.60 -8.14
N ASP A 243 -17.49 -15.81 -7.74
CA ASP A 243 -16.68 -16.03 -6.53
C ASP A 243 -15.38 -15.21 -6.50
N GLN A 244 -14.71 -15.05 -7.66
CA GLN A 244 -13.47 -14.26 -7.73
C GLN A 244 -13.68 -12.80 -7.35
N LEU A 245 -14.82 -12.23 -7.75
CA LEU A 245 -15.17 -10.85 -7.39
C LEU A 245 -15.44 -10.74 -5.89
N SER A 246 -16.25 -11.64 -5.31
CA SER A 246 -16.56 -11.63 -3.87
C SER A 246 -15.31 -11.80 -3.04
N SER A 247 -14.49 -12.83 -3.36
CA SER A 247 -13.28 -13.13 -2.58
C SER A 247 -12.22 -12.03 -2.67
N ALA A 248 -12.03 -11.43 -3.87
CA ALA A 248 -11.10 -10.32 -4.03
C ALA A 248 -11.56 -9.05 -3.31
N PHE A 249 -12.87 -8.77 -3.30
CA PHE A 249 -13.44 -7.65 -2.55
C PHE A 249 -13.29 -7.85 -1.04
N ASP A 250 -13.63 -9.04 -0.53
CA ASP A 250 -13.48 -9.37 0.89
C ASP A 250 -12.02 -9.26 1.33
N GLN A 251 -11.08 -9.73 0.51
CA GLN A 251 -9.64 -9.57 0.77
C GLN A 251 -9.22 -8.09 0.75
N SER A 252 -9.76 -7.28 -0.16
CA SER A 252 -9.52 -5.82 -0.18
C SER A 252 -9.96 -5.15 1.13
N VAL A 253 -11.10 -5.55 1.68
CA VAL A 253 -11.59 -5.03 2.99
C VAL A 253 -10.62 -5.38 4.11
N LEU A 254 -10.05 -6.60 4.11
CA LEU A 254 -9.04 -7.03 5.09
C LEU A 254 -7.72 -6.26 4.94
N ASP A 255 -7.21 -6.16 3.73
CA ASP A 255 -5.93 -5.50 3.44
C ASP A 255 -5.98 -4.00 3.76
N LEU A 256 -7.05 -3.33 3.37
CA LEU A 256 -7.25 -1.92 3.70
C LEU A 256 -7.48 -1.69 5.20
N ALA A 257 -8.06 -2.66 5.93
CA ALA A 257 -8.11 -2.59 7.39
C ALA A 257 -6.70 -2.63 8.00
N ALA A 258 -5.87 -3.57 7.53
CA ALA A 258 -4.52 -3.82 8.02
C ALA A 258 -3.55 -2.66 7.78
N LEU A 259 -3.70 -1.98 6.63
CA LEU A 259 -2.82 -0.88 6.18
C LEU A 259 -3.20 0.50 6.76
N ARG A 260 -4.18 0.62 7.65
CA ARG A 260 -4.60 1.92 8.20
C ARG A 260 -3.63 2.45 9.24
N LEU A 261 -2.83 3.43 8.84
CA LEU A 261 -1.96 4.20 9.74
C LEU A 261 -2.76 5.15 10.62
N ARG A 262 -2.21 5.48 11.78
CA ARG A 262 -2.60 6.63 12.59
C ARG A 262 -1.83 7.85 12.08
N GLY A 263 -2.51 8.94 11.78
CA GLY A 263 -1.92 10.16 11.22
C GLY A 263 -2.54 11.44 11.77
N GLY A 264 -2.01 12.57 11.29
CA GLY A 264 -2.40 13.90 11.72
C GLY A 264 -1.87 14.26 13.11
N ASN A 265 -1.93 15.54 13.45
CA ASN A 265 -1.42 16.08 14.74
C ASN A 265 -2.10 15.48 15.98
N THR A 266 -3.29 14.91 15.84
CA THR A 266 -4.05 14.28 16.93
C THR A 266 -3.84 12.76 17.02
N GLY A 267 -3.19 12.13 16.04
CA GLY A 267 -3.08 10.67 15.91
C GLY A 267 -4.41 9.93 15.72
N ILE A 268 -5.50 10.65 15.42
CA ILE A 268 -6.85 10.09 15.25
C ILE A 268 -7.13 9.71 13.80
N ALA A 269 -6.58 10.48 12.85
CA ALA A 269 -6.78 10.23 11.42
C ALA A 269 -6.33 8.81 11.04
N ARG A 270 -7.07 8.19 10.14
CA ARG A 270 -6.77 6.87 9.57
C ARG A 270 -6.60 7.02 8.07
N LEU A 271 -5.41 6.72 7.57
CA LEU A 271 -5.07 6.78 6.14
C LEU A 271 -4.28 5.54 5.74
N PRO A 272 -4.33 5.10 4.48
CA PRO A 272 -3.61 3.90 4.08
C PRO A 272 -2.09 4.12 4.04
N ALA A 273 -1.32 3.19 4.59
CA ALA A 273 0.09 3.00 4.26
C ALA A 273 0.22 2.53 2.82
N ALA A 274 1.37 2.77 2.18
CA ALA A 274 1.54 2.32 0.81
C ALA A 274 1.62 0.79 0.70
N GLY A 275 2.49 0.12 1.45
CA GLY A 275 2.54 -1.35 1.35
C GLY A 275 3.57 -2.06 2.23
N MET A 276 3.27 -3.28 2.58
CA MET A 276 4.07 -4.15 3.42
C MET A 276 5.05 -4.98 2.58
N PRO A 277 6.31 -5.15 2.98
CA PRO A 277 6.90 -4.64 4.24
C PRO A 277 7.60 -3.28 4.12
N TRP A 278 7.98 -2.84 2.90
CA TRP A 278 8.97 -1.78 2.66
C TRP A 278 8.39 -0.36 2.75
N PHE A 279 7.07 -0.24 2.66
CA PHE A 279 6.35 1.02 2.50
C PHE A 279 5.24 1.19 3.54
N MET A 280 5.50 0.74 4.81
CA MET A 280 4.53 0.83 5.92
C MET A 280 4.49 2.23 6.54
N THR A 281 4.38 3.24 5.68
CA THR A 281 4.33 4.65 6.04
C THR A 281 3.46 5.44 5.06
N VAL A 282 3.39 6.77 5.25
CA VAL A 282 2.62 7.67 4.38
C VAL A 282 3.38 7.91 3.08
N PHE A 283 2.72 7.62 1.97
CA PHE A 283 3.13 8.02 0.62
C PHE A 283 2.05 8.90 0.00
N GLY A 284 2.44 9.99 -0.65
CA GLY A 284 1.49 10.94 -1.23
C GLY A 284 0.63 10.29 -2.32
N ARG A 285 1.25 9.83 -3.39
CA ARG A 285 0.58 9.24 -4.57
C ARG A 285 -0.22 7.99 -4.22
N ASP A 286 0.38 7.04 -3.49
CA ASP A 286 -0.23 5.76 -3.15
C ASP A 286 -1.48 5.94 -2.30
N THR A 287 -1.40 6.79 -1.27
CA THR A 287 -2.51 7.13 -0.40
C THR A 287 -3.65 7.77 -1.20
N ILE A 288 -3.33 8.72 -2.10
CA ILE A 288 -4.34 9.44 -2.90
C ILE A 288 -5.06 8.47 -3.87
N ILE A 289 -4.30 7.67 -4.63
CA ILE A 289 -4.89 6.71 -5.59
C ILE A 289 -5.74 5.67 -4.85
N THR A 290 -5.25 5.13 -3.73
CA THR A 290 -6.04 4.21 -2.89
C THR A 290 -7.36 4.84 -2.44
N CYS A 291 -7.33 6.10 -2.01
CA CYS A 291 -8.53 6.82 -1.60
C CYS A 291 -9.50 7.04 -2.76
N LEU A 292 -9.00 7.36 -3.97
CA LEU A 292 -9.83 7.45 -5.19
C LEU A 292 -10.51 6.11 -5.52
N GLN A 293 -9.77 5.01 -5.42
CA GLN A 293 -10.27 3.66 -5.69
C GLN A 293 -11.35 3.18 -4.70
N THR A 294 -11.37 3.75 -3.48
CA THR A 294 -12.18 3.24 -2.36
C THR A 294 -13.29 4.17 -1.90
N LEU A 295 -13.66 5.20 -2.68
CA LEU A 295 -14.72 6.15 -2.32
C LEU A 295 -16.09 5.49 -2.11
N VAL A 296 -16.37 4.36 -2.74
CA VAL A 296 -17.59 3.57 -2.49
C VAL A 296 -17.69 3.07 -1.04
N PHE A 297 -16.57 2.96 -0.30
CA PHE A 297 -16.56 2.61 1.12
C PHE A 297 -17.02 3.77 2.02
N GLY A 298 -16.99 4.98 1.48
CA GLY A 298 -17.26 6.24 2.18
C GLY A 298 -16.06 7.18 2.14
N PRO A 299 -16.26 8.44 2.53
CA PRO A 299 -15.27 9.50 2.35
C PRO A 299 -14.19 9.53 3.44
N GLU A 300 -14.29 8.71 4.49
CA GLU A 300 -13.51 8.88 5.72
C GLU A 300 -11.99 8.75 5.48
N LEU A 301 -11.56 7.72 4.73
CA LEU A 301 -10.14 7.55 4.37
C LEU A 301 -9.63 8.73 3.54
N ALA A 302 -10.40 9.15 2.55
CA ALA A 302 -10.04 10.23 1.66
C ALA A 302 -10.01 11.61 2.36
N ARG A 303 -10.95 11.88 3.28
CA ARG A 303 -10.93 13.10 4.11
C ARG A 303 -9.68 13.17 4.97
N ASN A 304 -9.39 12.08 5.70
CA ASN A 304 -8.21 11.99 6.55
C ASN A 304 -6.92 12.15 5.74
N ALA A 305 -6.84 11.53 4.56
CA ALA A 305 -5.70 11.65 3.67
C ALA A 305 -5.50 13.10 3.18
N LEU A 306 -6.58 13.77 2.77
CA LEU A 306 -6.54 15.17 2.35
C LEU A 306 -6.09 16.11 3.48
N GLU A 307 -6.56 15.91 4.70
CA GLU A 307 -6.16 16.69 5.87
C GLU A 307 -4.67 16.50 6.17
N VAL A 308 -4.22 15.24 6.30
CA VAL A 308 -2.83 14.90 6.64
C VAL A 308 -1.87 15.34 5.54
N LEU A 309 -2.16 15.05 4.27
CA LEU A 309 -1.32 15.46 3.16
C LEU A 309 -1.30 16.97 2.96
N GLY A 310 -2.41 17.66 3.26
CA GLY A 310 -2.49 19.12 3.26
C GLY A 310 -1.63 19.77 4.37
N GLU A 311 -1.54 19.14 5.55
CA GLU A 311 -0.65 19.55 6.64
C GLU A 311 0.82 19.30 6.31
N LEU A 312 1.12 18.21 5.58
CA LEU A 312 2.46 17.79 5.17
C LEU A 312 2.96 18.48 3.89
N GLN A 313 2.18 19.37 3.25
CA GLN A 313 2.67 20.11 2.09
C GLN A 313 3.92 20.91 2.44
N ALA A 314 4.89 20.93 1.52
CA ALA A 314 6.06 21.78 1.64
C ALA A 314 5.67 23.27 1.75
N THR A 315 6.32 23.97 2.66
CA THR A 315 6.11 25.42 2.91
C THR A 315 7.27 26.28 2.46
N GLU A 316 8.42 25.66 2.23
CA GLU A 316 9.68 26.30 1.88
C GLU A 316 10.30 25.62 0.66
N ASP A 317 11.18 26.33 -0.03
CA ASP A 317 12.02 25.78 -1.09
C ASP A 317 13.28 25.18 -0.48
N ASP A 318 13.37 23.84 -0.45
CA ASP A 318 14.54 23.11 0.02
C ASP A 318 15.01 22.08 -1.01
N PRO A 319 16.07 22.39 -1.77
CA PRO A 319 16.62 21.48 -2.77
C PRO A 319 17.14 20.15 -2.20
N ASN A 320 17.50 20.10 -0.90
CA ASN A 320 18.05 18.86 -0.31
C ASN A 320 17.02 17.75 -0.22
N ILE A 321 15.75 18.08 -0.15
CA ILE A 321 14.63 17.14 -0.06
C ILE A 321 13.65 17.26 -1.23
N ASP A 322 14.05 17.92 -2.30
CA ASP A 322 13.22 18.23 -3.50
C ASP A 322 11.90 18.94 -3.15
N ALA A 323 11.88 19.73 -2.06
CA ALA A 323 10.70 20.48 -1.62
C ALA A 323 10.57 21.83 -2.31
N GLU A 324 9.34 22.17 -2.65
CA GLU A 324 8.92 23.47 -3.19
C GLU A 324 7.57 23.86 -2.55
N PRO A 325 7.33 25.16 -2.25
CA PRO A 325 6.09 25.58 -1.59
C PRO A 325 4.83 25.08 -2.29
N GLY A 326 3.97 24.37 -1.54
CA GLY A 326 2.71 23.81 -2.05
C GLY A 326 2.81 22.39 -2.61
N LYS A 327 4.02 21.84 -2.78
CA LYS A 327 4.22 20.47 -3.24
C LYS A 327 3.74 19.45 -2.20
N VAL A 328 3.01 18.44 -2.61
CA VAL A 328 2.59 17.34 -1.73
C VAL A 328 3.77 16.40 -1.51
N VAL A 329 3.88 15.86 -0.30
CA VAL A 329 4.94 14.95 0.08
C VAL A 329 4.96 13.67 -0.78
N HIS A 330 6.16 13.17 -1.08
CA HIS A 330 6.32 11.83 -1.69
C HIS A 330 6.20 10.75 -0.63
N GLU A 331 7.04 10.80 0.40
CA GLU A 331 7.04 9.84 1.51
C GLU A 331 7.51 10.46 2.84
N ILE A 332 7.07 9.86 3.92
CA ILE A 332 7.54 10.12 5.28
C ILE A 332 8.31 8.90 5.78
N ARG A 333 9.44 9.11 6.45
CA ARG A 333 10.23 8.05 7.07
C ARG A 333 10.54 8.35 8.53
N HIS A 334 10.86 7.30 9.29
CA HIS A 334 11.10 7.39 10.73
C HIS A 334 12.47 6.82 11.11
N GLY A 335 12.93 7.14 12.34
CA GLY A 335 14.11 6.56 12.94
C GLY A 335 15.39 6.67 12.09
N LYS A 336 16.15 5.60 12.01
CA LYS A 336 17.39 5.53 11.22
C LYS A 336 17.15 5.67 9.72
N THR A 337 16.02 5.18 9.21
CA THR A 337 15.63 5.35 7.81
C THR A 337 15.48 6.83 7.47
N ALA A 338 14.84 7.62 8.33
CA ALA A 338 14.71 9.07 8.14
C ALA A 338 16.06 9.79 8.09
N ARG A 339 17.02 9.38 8.93
CA ARG A 339 18.38 9.93 8.93
C ARG A 339 19.20 9.51 7.69
N ARG A 340 19.05 8.27 7.27
CA ARG A 340 19.74 7.71 6.08
C ARG A 340 19.17 8.26 4.77
N TRP A 341 17.88 8.44 4.68
CA TRP A 341 17.12 8.94 3.54
C TRP A 341 16.64 10.37 3.82
N PHE A 342 15.38 10.55 4.19
CA PHE A 342 14.81 11.84 4.56
C PHE A 342 13.68 11.63 5.57
N PRO A 343 13.45 12.52 6.56
CA PRO A 343 12.24 12.48 7.39
C PRO A 343 10.97 12.74 6.58
N ALA A 344 11.05 13.68 5.63
CA ALA A 344 10.05 13.95 4.62
C ALA A 344 10.75 14.20 3.29
N TYR A 345 10.30 13.58 2.24
CA TYR A 345 10.83 13.70 0.89
C TYR A 345 9.74 14.16 -0.08
N TYR A 346 10.08 15.07 -1.00
CA TYR A 346 9.10 15.70 -1.89
C TYR A 346 9.38 15.43 -3.38
N GLY A 347 10.24 14.50 -3.71
CA GLY A 347 10.54 14.11 -5.10
C GLY A 347 9.40 13.35 -5.77
N THR A 348 8.30 14.05 -6.01
CA THR A 348 7.10 13.55 -6.71
C THR A 348 6.46 14.71 -7.49
N VAL A 349 6.10 14.46 -8.75
CA VAL A 349 5.50 15.49 -9.63
C VAL A 349 3.99 15.29 -9.77
N ASP A 350 3.49 14.11 -9.47
CA ASP A 350 2.10 13.65 -9.68
C ASP A 350 1.21 13.79 -8.44
N ALA A 351 1.76 13.64 -7.23
CA ALA A 351 0.96 13.68 -5.99
C ALA A 351 0.22 15.02 -5.80
N THR A 352 0.81 16.13 -6.25
CA THR A 352 0.20 17.46 -6.11
C THR A 352 -1.07 17.66 -6.95
N PRO A 353 -1.09 17.38 -8.27
CA PRO A 353 -2.34 17.43 -9.03
C PRO A 353 -3.32 16.34 -8.62
N LEU A 354 -2.87 15.13 -8.24
CA LEU A 354 -3.74 14.06 -7.73
C LEU A 354 -4.45 14.46 -6.43
N TYR A 355 -3.83 15.23 -5.54
CA TYR A 355 -4.45 15.78 -4.34
C TYR A 355 -5.68 16.64 -4.68
N LEU A 356 -5.59 17.48 -5.71
CA LEU A 356 -6.68 18.32 -6.17
C LEU A 356 -7.84 17.50 -6.78
N ILE A 357 -7.49 16.43 -7.52
CA ILE A 357 -8.46 15.47 -8.06
C ILE A 357 -9.21 14.78 -6.93
N LEU A 358 -8.50 14.28 -5.91
CA LEU A 358 -9.13 13.63 -4.76
C LEU A 358 -10.06 14.58 -4.00
N LEU A 359 -9.66 15.84 -3.77
CA LEU A 359 -10.48 16.84 -3.11
C LEU A 359 -11.83 17.02 -3.83
N SER A 360 -11.79 17.13 -5.17
CA SER A 360 -13.00 17.26 -5.98
C SER A 360 -13.84 15.98 -5.96
N GLU A 361 -13.23 14.80 -6.04
CA GLU A 361 -13.98 13.53 -5.99
C GLU A 361 -14.70 13.34 -4.66
N VAL A 362 -14.04 13.64 -3.53
CA VAL A 362 -14.71 13.60 -2.22
C VAL A 362 -15.90 14.55 -2.17
N TRP A 363 -15.76 15.76 -2.72
CA TRP A 363 -16.91 16.70 -2.80
C TRP A 363 -18.02 16.14 -3.69
N ARG A 364 -17.72 15.56 -4.84
CA ARG A 364 -18.72 14.95 -5.73
C ARG A 364 -19.51 13.82 -5.05
N TRP A 365 -18.85 13.02 -4.19
CA TRP A 365 -19.49 11.93 -3.45
C TRP A 365 -20.24 12.38 -2.21
N THR A 366 -19.95 13.58 -1.68
CA THR A 366 -20.48 13.98 -0.36
C THR A 366 -21.31 15.24 -0.35
N ASP A 367 -21.09 16.16 -1.30
CA ASP A 367 -21.54 17.58 -1.28
C ASP A 367 -21.06 18.33 -0.03
N ASP A 368 -19.96 17.90 0.60
CA ASP A 368 -19.43 18.56 1.79
C ASP A 368 -18.65 19.84 1.46
N ALA A 369 -19.39 20.91 1.21
CA ALA A 369 -18.80 22.22 0.96
C ALA A 369 -18.02 22.79 2.17
N ALA A 370 -18.29 22.32 3.41
CA ALA A 370 -17.56 22.77 4.59
C ALA A 370 -16.12 22.21 4.58
N MET A 371 -15.97 20.93 4.29
CA MET A 371 -14.66 20.29 4.10
C MET A 371 -13.87 20.97 2.98
N VAL A 372 -14.48 21.19 1.80
CA VAL A 372 -13.80 21.86 0.67
C VAL A 372 -13.32 23.26 1.05
N ARG A 373 -14.12 24.02 1.84
CA ARG A 373 -13.70 25.34 2.35
C ARG A 373 -12.55 25.25 3.35
N SER A 374 -12.52 24.26 4.24
CA SER A 374 -11.41 24.08 5.20
C SER A 374 -10.09 23.74 4.50
N LEU A 375 -10.16 23.00 3.39
CA LEU A 375 -8.99 22.62 2.56
C LEU A 375 -8.70 23.61 1.43
N LYS A 376 -9.36 24.78 1.37
CA LYS A 376 -9.09 25.78 0.32
C LYS A 376 -7.64 26.23 0.32
N LYS A 377 -7.03 26.48 1.49
CA LYS A 377 -5.64 26.95 1.57
C LYS A 377 -4.64 25.93 1.00
N PRO A 378 -4.62 24.65 1.41
CA PRO A 378 -3.77 23.65 0.77
C PRO A 378 -4.06 23.47 -0.72
N ALA A 379 -5.31 23.52 -1.16
CA ALA A 379 -5.66 23.42 -2.58
C ALA A 379 -5.09 24.60 -3.41
N LEU A 380 -5.18 25.83 -2.92
CA LEU A 380 -4.61 26.99 -3.60
C LEU A 380 -3.07 26.94 -3.64
N ARG A 381 -2.41 26.45 -2.58
CA ARG A 381 -0.95 26.22 -2.60
C ARG A 381 -0.55 25.16 -3.63
N ALA A 382 -1.33 24.09 -3.78
CA ALA A 382 -1.10 23.06 -4.79
C ALA A 382 -1.25 23.61 -6.21
N LEU A 383 -2.28 24.45 -6.48
CA LEU A 383 -2.44 25.15 -7.76
C LEU A 383 -1.29 26.12 -8.02
N GLU A 384 -0.84 26.84 -6.99
CA GLU A 384 0.31 27.75 -7.09
C GLU A 384 1.61 27.00 -7.40
N TRP A 385 1.80 25.81 -6.81
CA TRP A 385 2.94 24.95 -7.15
C TRP A 385 2.91 24.54 -8.63
N VAL A 386 1.77 24.10 -9.14
CA VAL A 386 1.61 23.75 -10.57
C VAL A 386 1.98 24.94 -11.48
N GLU A 387 1.56 26.16 -11.11
CA GLU A 387 1.78 27.37 -11.92
C GLU A 387 3.22 27.89 -11.87
N LYS A 388 3.87 27.84 -10.68
CA LYS A 388 5.14 28.54 -10.45
C LYS A 388 6.38 27.64 -10.41
N TYR A 389 6.20 26.39 -10.03
CA TYR A 389 7.31 25.47 -9.77
C TYR A 389 7.28 24.23 -10.65
N GLY A 390 6.11 23.82 -11.10
CA GLY A 390 5.94 22.62 -11.91
C GLY A 390 6.40 22.79 -13.36
N ASP A 391 6.22 23.97 -13.94
CA ASP A 391 6.72 24.34 -15.27
C ASP A 391 8.11 24.97 -15.12
N LEU A 392 9.16 24.22 -15.46
CA LEU A 392 10.55 24.60 -15.17
C LEU A 392 11.16 25.56 -16.19
N ASP A 393 10.63 25.63 -17.41
CA ASP A 393 11.18 26.45 -18.52
C ASP A 393 10.15 27.35 -19.18
N GLY A 394 8.89 27.34 -18.72
CA GLY A 394 7.84 28.25 -19.16
C GLY A 394 7.14 27.81 -20.45
N ASP A 395 7.24 26.51 -20.83
CA ASP A 395 6.57 25.97 -22.02
C ASP A 395 5.13 25.52 -21.75
N GLY A 396 4.73 25.52 -20.48
CA GLY A 396 3.40 25.17 -19.98
C GLY A 396 3.20 23.69 -19.70
N PHE A 397 4.24 22.86 -19.75
CA PHE A 397 4.20 21.47 -19.30
C PHE A 397 4.81 21.34 -17.90
N ILE A 398 4.26 20.43 -17.14
CA ILE A 398 4.75 20.15 -15.78
C ILE A 398 5.86 19.12 -15.87
N GLU A 399 6.99 19.45 -15.26
CA GLU A 399 8.23 18.70 -15.36
C GLU A 399 8.79 18.37 -13.99
N TYR A 400 9.72 17.44 -13.97
CA TYR A 400 10.54 17.18 -12.79
C TYR A 400 12.03 17.10 -13.14
N ARG A 401 12.85 17.49 -12.19
CA ARG A 401 14.27 17.13 -12.13
C ARG A 401 14.67 16.96 -10.68
N LYS A 402 15.54 16.01 -10.45
CA LYS A 402 16.18 15.80 -9.15
C LYS A 402 17.04 17.01 -8.80
N ARG A 403 16.84 17.59 -7.63
CA ARG A 403 17.67 18.64 -7.03
C ARG A 403 18.53 18.10 -5.88
N SER A 404 18.00 17.12 -5.15
CA SER A 404 18.68 16.44 -4.06
C SER A 404 19.72 15.46 -4.58
N GLU A 405 20.94 15.46 -4.03
CA GLU A 405 21.96 14.46 -4.39
C GLU A 405 21.53 13.03 -4.12
N ARG A 406 20.76 12.80 -3.04
CA ARG A 406 20.26 11.48 -2.63
C ARG A 406 18.87 11.15 -3.18
N GLY A 407 18.16 12.13 -3.76
CA GLY A 407 16.79 11.98 -4.22
C GLY A 407 16.63 11.00 -5.39
N LEU A 408 15.38 10.69 -5.74
CA LEU A 408 15.02 9.83 -6.86
C LEU A 408 15.35 10.50 -8.20
N ASP A 409 15.92 9.75 -9.12
CA ASP A 409 16.23 10.23 -10.47
C ASP A 409 14.96 10.49 -11.29
N ASN A 410 13.92 9.67 -11.08
CA ASN A 410 12.59 9.84 -11.65
C ASN A 410 11.55 10.10 -10.56
N GLN A 411 10.61 11.01 -10.81
CA GLN A 411 9.67 11.55 -9.82
C GLN A 411 8.19 11.44 -10.26
N SER A 412 7.89 10.66 -11.30
CA SER A 412 6.53 10.23 -11.67
C SER A 412 6.20 8.87 -11.05
N TRP A 413 5.01 8.27 -11.35
CA TRP A 413 4.65 7.00 -10.75
C TRP A 413 5.62 5.86 -11.09
N LYS A 414 6.26 5.91 -12.26
CA LYS A 414 7.39 5.04 -12.61
C LYS A 414 8.70 5.67 -12.14
N ASP A 415 8.98 5.58 -10.86
CA ASP A 415 10.06 6.30 -10.18
C ASP A 415 11.39 5.55 -10.10
N SER A 416 11.48 4.31 -10.62
CA SER A 416 12.79 3.62 -10.72
C SER A 416 13.73 4.35 -11.68
N GLY A 417 15.03 4.37 -11.36
CA GLY A 417 16.05 5.12 -12.09
C GLY A 417 16.19 4.74 -13.58
N ASP A 418 15.70 3.55 -13.95
CA ASP A 418 15.75 3.02 -15.32
C ASP A 418 14.43 3.12 -16.09
N SER A 419 13.39 3.77 -15.55
CA SER A 419 12.02 3.70 -16.08
C SER A 419 11.74 4.58 -17.29
N GLN A 420 12.43 5.72 -17.41
CA GLN A 420 12.16 6.70 -18.46
C GLN A 420 13.10 6.47 -19.65
N ARG A 421 12.64 5.65 -20.59
CA ARG A 421 13.43 5.22 -21.74
C ARG A 421 12.76 5.50 -23.06
N PHE A 422 13.57 5.81 -24.07
CA PHE A 422 13.14 5.77 -25.48
C PHE A 422 12.92 4.32 -25.94
N ALA A 423 12.19 4.14 -27.05
CA ALA A 423 11.92 2.84 -27.63
C ALA A 423 13.20 2.07 -28.04
N ASP A 424 14.28 2.78 -28.33
CA ASP A 424 15.61 2.20 -28.63
C ASP A 424 16.38 1.77 -27.36
N GLY A 425 15.81 1.97 -26.16
CA GLY A 425 16.37 1.59 -24.89
C GLY A 425 17.23 2.64 -24.20
N ARG A 426 17.53 3.78 -24.84
CA ARG A 426 18.27 4.89 -24.21
C ARG A 426 17.46 5.50 -23.07
N LEU A 427 18.13 5.91 -21.98
CA LEU A 427 17.53 6.70 -20.91
C LEU A 427 17.24 8.13 -21.39
N ALA A 428 16.10 8.65 -20.99
CA ALA A 428 15.77 10.05 -21.17
C ALA A 428 16.51 10.91 -20.13
N GLU A 429 16.84 12.13 -20.51
CA GLU A 429 17.52 13.07 -19.65
C GLU A 429 16.54 14.09 -19.06
N THR A 430 16.67 14.34 -17.75
CA THR A 430 15.86 15.34 -17.03
C THR A 430 16.28 16.78 -17.32
N PRO A 431 15.38 17.78 -17.26
CA PRO A 431 13.96 17.68 -16.86
C PRO A 431 13.12 16.81 -17.79
N ILE A 432 12.11 16.11 -17.23
CA ILE A 432 11.18 15.29 -18.00
C ILE A 432 9.76 15.76 -17.68
N ALA A 433 8.94 15.94 -18.73
CA ALA A 433 7.51 16.18 -18.63
C ALA A 433 6.74 14.86 -18.86
N PRO A 434 6.30 14.11 -17.83
CA PRO A 434 5.58 12.85 -18.03
C PRO A 434 4.17 13.09 -18.59
N CYS A 435 3.72 12.25 -19.50
CA CYS A 435 2.43 12.44 -20.18
C CYS A 435 1.24 12.36 -19.21
N GLU A 436 1.22 11.39 -18.31
CA GLU A 436 0.13 11.21 -17.34
C GLU A 436 -0.02 12.42 -16.41
N VAL A 437 1.09 13.05 -16.04
CA VAL A 437 1.08 14.25 -15.18
C VAL A 437 0.40 15.42 -15.87
N GLN A 438 0.61 15.59 -17.19
CA GLN A 438 -0.10 16.60 -17.96
C GLN A 438 -1.61 16.35 -17.92
N GLY A 439 -2.01 15.08 -18.07
CA GLY A 439 -3.39 14.65 -17.90
C GLY A 439 -3.95 14.97 -16.50
N TYR A 440 -3.21 14.66 -15.45
CA TYR A 440 -3.65 14.96 -14.07
C TYR A 440 -3.79 16.47 -13.82
N VAL A 441 -2.88 17.29 -14.34
CA VAL A 441 -2.96 18.76 -14.22
C VAL A 441 -4.18 19.30 -14.97
N TYR A 442 -4.45 18.78 -16.16
CA TYR A 442 -5.65 19.12 -16.93
C TYR A 442 -6.92 18.83 -16.14
N ASP A 443 -7.09 17.61 -15.62
CA ASP A 443 -8.26 17.22 -14.84
C ASP A 443 -8.36 18.00 -13.51
N ALA A 444 -7.24 18.21 -12.82
CA ALA A 444 -7.18 19.00 -11.58
C ALA A 444 -7.64 20.44 -11.80
N LYS A 445 -7.21 21.10 -12.90
CA LYS A 445 -7.64 22.47 -13.22
C LYS A 445 -9.15 22.53 -13.48
N LEU A 446 -9.73 21.62 -14.28
CA LEU A 446 -11.16 21.60 -14.54
C LEU A 446 -11.97 21.36 -13.27
N ARG A 447 -11.56 20.43 -12.44
CA ARG A 447 -12.19 20.11 -11.16
C ARG A 447 -12.11 21.26 -10.17
N CYS A 448 -10.95 21.91 -10.08
CA CYS A 448 -10.79 23.10 -9.23
C CYS A 448 -11.59 24.30 -9.76
N ALA A 449 -11.79 24.43 -11.06
CA ALA A 449 -12.69 25.43 -11.63
C ALA A 449 -14.15 25.21 -11.17
N GLU A 450 -14.59 23.97 -11.13
CA GLU A 450 -15.92 23.60 -10.58
C GLU A 450 -16.02 23.94 -9.09
N LEU A 451 -15.01 23.59 -8.27
CA LEU A 451 -14.94 23.94 -6.85
C LEU A 451 -14.93 25.46 -6.63
N ALA A 452 -14.18 26.19 -7.48
CA ALA A 452 -14.11 27.65 -7.42
C ALA A 452 -15.49 28.28 -7.65
N ARG A 453 -16.26 27.79 -8.63
CA ARG A 453 -17.63 28.28 -8.87
C ARG A 453 -18.60 27.87 -7.76
N ALA A 454 -18.64 26.59 -7.44
CA ALA A 454 -19.69 26.05 -6.59
C ALA A 454 -19.48 26.39 -5.10
N VAL A 455 -18.23 26.25 -4.61
CA VAL A 455 -17.93 26.30 -3.16
C VAL A 455 -17.16 27.56 -2.76
N TRP A 456 -16.10 27.91 -3.48
CA TRP A 456 -15.25 29.06 -3.10
C TRP A 456 -15.80 30.41 -3.55
N ARG A 457 -16.80 30.41 -4.47
CA ARG A 457 -17.44 31.61 -5.02
C ARG A 457 -16.44 32.54 -5.71
N ASP A 458 -15.46 31.96 -6.38
CA ASP A 458 -14.37 32.63 -7.08
C ASP A 458 -14.48 32.35 -8.59
N ARG A 459 -15.26 33.20 -9.27
CA ARG A 459 -15.53 33.04 -10.70
C ARG A 459 -14.31 33.33 -11.57
N GLU A 460 -13.48 34.29 -11.15
CA GLU A 460 -12.27 34.68 -11.90
C GLU A 460 -11.26 33.53 -11.93
N LEU A 461 -11.04 32.87 -10.75
CA LEU A 461 -10.21 31.68 -10.66
C LEU A 461 -10.78 30.54 -11.53
N ALA A 462 -12.08 30.32 -11.52
CA ALA A 462 -12.69 29.27 -12.32
C ALA A 462 -12.46 29.48 -13.82
N GLU A 463 -12.71 30.71 -14.33
CA GLU A 463 -12.48 31.07 -15.74
C GLU A 463 -11.00 30.99 -16.14
N LYS A 464 -10.07 31.36 -15.24
CA LYS A 464 -8.63 31.21 -15.45
C LYS A 464 -8.27 29.73 -15.63
N LEU A 465 -8.67 28.86 -14.68
CA LEU A 465 -8.32 27.44 -14.70
C LEU A 465 -8.89 26.70 -15.92
N GLU A 466 -10.09 27.04 -16.36
CA GLU A 466 -10.68 26.46 -17.59
C GLU A 466 -9.91 26.86 -18.85
N ARG A 467 -9.50 28.11 -18.97
CA ARG A 467 -8.67 28.56 -20.12
C ARG A 467 -7.33 27.82 -20.13
N GLU A 468 -6.65 27.76 -18.98
CA GLU A 468 -5.35 27.08 -18.86
C GLU A 468 -5.45 25.58 -19.15
N ALA A 469 -6.54 24.91 -18.72
CA ALA A 469 -6.77 23.49 -19.04
C ALA A 469 -6.98 23.30 -20.56
N ALA A 470 -7.78 24.17 -21.20
CA ALA A 470 -8.01 24.09 -22.64
C ALA A 470 -6.71 24.32 -23.45
N GLU A 471 -5.89 25.31 -23.05
CA GLU A 471 -4.60 25.56 -23.65
C GLU A 471 -3.60 24.44 -23.48
N LEU A 472 -3.58 23.81 -22.28
CA LEU A 472 -2.75 22.65 -22.02
C LEU A 472 -3.15 21.46 -22.91
N ALA A 473 -4.44 21.18 -23.05
CA ALA A 473 -4.92 20.08 -23.88
C ALA A 473 -4.52 20.22 -25.36
N LEU A 474 -4.60 21.43 -25.91
CA LEU A 474 -4.18 21.71 -27.30
C LEU A 474 -2.68 21.51 -27.50
N ARG A 475 -1.86 22.10 -26.63
CA ARG A 475 -0.40 21.94 -26.68
C ARG A 475 0.04 20.51 -26.47
N PHE A 476 -0.64 19.79 -25.55
CA PHE A 476 -0.36 18.40 -25.26
C PHE A 476 -0.60 17.49 -26.47
N ASP A 477 -1.76 17.64 -27.15
CA ASP A 477 -2.06 16.84 -28.35
C ASP A 477 -1.04 17.07 -29.48
N GLU A 478 -0.53 18.30 -29.63
CA GLU A 478 0.49 18.65 -30.62
C GLU A 478 1.88 18.12 -30.27
N ALA A 479 2.31 18.26 -29.00
CA ALA A 479 3.68 17.97 -28.60
C ALA A 479 3.95 16.49 -28.26
N PHE A 480 2.95 15.77 -27.75
CA PHE A 480 3.15 14.40 -27.26
C PHE A 480 2.69 13.33 -28.25
N TRP A 481 1.92 13.69 -29.29
CA TRP A 481 1.40 12.69 -30.22
C TRP A 481 2.48 12.19 -31.18
N ILE A 482 2.62 10.85 -31.29
CA ILE A 482 3.57 10.17 -32.17
C ILE A 482 2.79 9.45 -33.27
N GLU A 483 2.81 9.99 -34.50
CA GLU A 483 2.12 9.41 -35.66
C GLU A 483 2.92 8.25 -36.28
N GLU A 484 4.25 8.39 -36.36
CA GLU A 484 5.14 7.50 -37.14
C GLU A 484 5.18 6.07 -36.61
N ARG A 485 4.82 5.85 -35.34
CA ARG A 485 4.78 4.54 -34.71
C ARG A 485 3.35 3.98 -34.50
N GLY A 486 2.38 4.49 -35.25
CA GLY A 486 1.02 3.97 -35.30
C GLY A 486 0.00 4.70 -34.41
N GLY A 487 0.29 5.89 -33.97
CA GLY A 487 -0.64 6.82 -33.31
C GLY A 487 -0.83 6.53 -31.82
N TYR A 488 -0.01 7.17 -30.97
CA TYR A 488 -0.15 7.17 -29.51
C TYR A 488 0.61 8.37 -28.90
N TYR A 489 0.41 8.62 -27.59
CA TYR A 489 1.14 9.67 -26.90
C TYR A 489 2.47 9.14 -26.32
N ALA A 490 3.53 9.95 -26.46
CA ALA A 490 4.84 9.71 -25.87
C ALA A 490 4.73 9.49 -24.35
N LEU A 491 5.64 8.71 -23.76
CA LEU A 491 5.78 8.54 -22.32
C LEU A 491 6.03 9.89 -21.62
N GLY A 492 6.73 10.78 -22.27
CA GLY A 492 7.04 12.13 -21.79
C GLY A 492 7.82 12.93 -22.83
N LEU A 493 8.18 14.17 -22.48
CA LEU A 493 9.18 14.95 -23.21
C LEU A 493 10.46 15.01 -22.37
N ASP A 494 11.62 14.81 -23.01
CA ASP A 494 12.92 14.92 -22.34
C ASP A 494 13.39 16.38 -22.21
N ARG A 495 14.59 16.59 -21.69
CA ARG A 495 15.19 17.93 -21.50
C ARG A 495 15.25 18.79 -22.78
N ASP A 496 15.32 18.17 -23.95
CA ASP A 496 15.38 18.83 -25.26
C ASP A 496 13.99 18.87 -25.92
N LYS A 497 12.93 18.58 -25.17
CA LYS A 497 11.52 18.47 -25.62
C LYS A 497 11.31 17.41 -26.70
N ARG A 498 12.18 16.41 -26.77
CA ARG A 498 11.99 15.25 -27.67
C ARG A 498 10.99 14.29 -27.06
N PRO A 499 9.97 13.83 -27.82
CA PRO A 499 9.06 12.79 -27.37
C PRO A 499 9.81 11.50 -26.98
N ILE A 500 9.63 11.04 -25.74
CA ILE A 500 10.12 9.74 -25.28
C ILE A 500 9.19 8.69 -25.87
N ASP A 501 9.60 8.08 -26.96
CA ASP A 501 8.77 7.32 -27.88
C ASP A 501 8.51 5.86 -27.48
N SER A 502 8.75 5.48 -26.22
CA SER A 502 8.29 4.19 -25.68
C SER A 502 6.77 4.12 -25.60
N LEU A 503 6.20 3.01 -26.03
CA LEU A 503 4.79 2.73 -25.84
C LEU A 503 4.56 2.13 -24.46
N CYS A 504 3.86 2.85 -23.58
CA CYS A 504 3.69 2.53 -22.17
C CYS A 504 2.22 2.62 -21.72
N SER A 505 1.87 1.94 -20.62
CA SER A 505 0.52 1.97 -20.02
C SER A 505 0.06 3.37 -19.58
N ASN A 506 1.00 4.31 -19.39
CA ASN A 506 0.72 5.72 -19.03
C ASN A 506 -0.33 6.39 -19.95
N ILE A 507 -0.43 5.95 -21.22
CA ILE A 507 -1.47 6.42 -22.15
C ILE A 507 -2.90 6.09 -21.67
N GLY A 508 -3.10 5.06 -20.87
CA GLY A 508 -4.39 4.73 -20.25
C GLY A 508 -4.82 5.74 -19.19
N HIS A 509 -3.85 6.36 -18.48
CA HIS A 509 -4.11 7.43 -17.52
C HIS A 509 -4.58 8.72 -18.20
N LEU A 510 -4.20 8.94 -19.46
CA LEU A 510 -4.69 10.06 -20.27
C LEU A 510 -6.20 9.92 -20.57
N LEU A 511 -6.67 8.69 -20.78
CA LEU A 511 -8.11 8.42 -20.87
C LEU A 511 -8.81 8.71 -19.55
N TRP A 512 -8.24 8.31 -18.42
CA TRP A 512 -8.82 8.59 -17.10
C TRP A 512 -8.92 10.09 -16.82
N SER A 513 -7.88 10.86 -17.12
CA SER A 513 -7.89 12.32 -16.93
C SER A 513 -8.88 13.06 -17.85
N GLY A 514 -9.18 12.50 -19.04
CA GLY A 514 -10.08 13.10 -20.02
C GLY A 514 -9.40 14.10 -20.97
N ILE A 515 -8.06 14.17 -20.99
CA ILE A 515 -7.31 15.09 -21.85
C ILE A 515 -7.32 14.65 -23.34
N VAL A 516 -7.59 13.38 -23.62
CA VAL A 516 -7.54 12.82 -24.98
C VAL A 516 -8.70 13.34 -25.83
N PRO A 517 -8.44 13.99 -26.98
CA PRO A 517 -9.52 14.43 -27.85
C PRO A 517 -10.21 13.25 -28.55
N PRO A 518 -11.51 13.34 -28.86
CA PRO A 518 -12.29 12.21 -29.38
C PRO A 518 -11.71 11.52 -30.61
N HIS A 519 -11.06 12.24 -31.50
CA HIS A 519 -10.49 11.70 -32.74
C HIS A 519 -9.23 10.84 -32.53
N ARG A 520 -8.60 10.88 -31.34
CA ARG A 520 -7.41 10.09 -30.98
C ARG A 520 -7.78 8.79 -30.21
N VAL A 521 -9.00 8.71 -29.68
CA VAL A 521 -9.40 7.63 -28.74
C VAL A 521 -9.25 6.25 -29.35
N ASP A 522 -9.74 6.03 -30.59
CA ASP A 522 -9.71 4.70 -31.20
C ASP A 522 -8.27 4.21 -31.40
N ALA A 523 -7.39 5.05 -31.94
CA ALA A 523 -5.98 4.70 -32.13
C ALA A 523 -5.30 4.39 -30.79
N LEU A 524 -5.56 5.23 -29.75
CA LEU A 524 -4.98 5.05 -28.42
C LEU A 524 -5.44 3.74 -27.76
N VAL A 525 -6.72 3.40 -27.86
CA VAL A 525 -7.29 2.17 -27.34
C VAL A 525 -6.73 0.95 -28.06
N ASP A 526 -6.60 1.00 -29.40
CA ASP A 526 -6.00 -0.09 -30.18
C ASP A 526 -4.55 -0.37 -29.75
N ARG A 527 -3.78 0.68 -29.43
CA ARG A 527 -2.40 0.52 -28.91
C ARG A 527 -2.39 -0.02 -27.47
N LEU A 528 -3.24 0.52 -26.60
CA LEU A 528 -3.33 0.11 -25.20
C LEU A 528 -3.73 -1.37 -25.04
N MET A 529 -4.65 -1.83 -25.87
CA MET A 529 -5.19 -3.20 -25.83
C MET A 529 -4.53 -4.17 -26.83
N GLY A 530 -3.55 -3.67 -27.59
CA GLY A 530 -2.76 -4.44 -28.56
C GLY A 530 -1.79 -5.43 -27.92
N GLU A 531 -1.32 -6.43 -28.65
CA GLU A 531 -0.46 -7.53 -28.16
C GLU A 531 0.85 -7.05 -27.53
N GLU A 532 1.35 -5.90 -27.92
CA GLU A 532 2.59 -5.34 -27.38
C GLU A 532 2.44 -4.93 -25.90
N LEU A 533 1.29 -4.34 -25.52
CA LEU A 533 1.00 -3.98 -24.14
C LEU A 533 0.14 -5.02 -23.43
N TRP A 534 -0.82 -5.64 -24.12
CA TRP A 534 -1.73 -6.59 -23.50
C TRP A 534 -1.11 -7.99 -23.35
N SER A 535 -0.66 -8.34 -22.14
CA SER A 535 -0.07 -9.66 -21.83
C SER A 535 -1.06 -10.83 -21.83
N GLY A 536 -2.38 -10.54 -21.84
CA GLY A 536 -3.43 -11.54 -21.58
C GLY A 536 -3.74 -11.69 -20.09
N TRP A 537 -2.86 -11.26 -19.18
CA TRP A 537 -3.10 -11.12 -17.75
C TRP A 537 -3.50 -9.68 -17.37
N GLY A 538 -2.96 -8.70 -18.05
CA GLY A 538 -3.19 -7.28 -17.89
C GLY A 538 -2.36 -6.47 -18.87
N ILE A 539 -2.45 -5.14 -18.80
CA ILE A 539 -1.64 -4.18 -19.55
C ILE A 539 -0.25 -4.11 -18.91
N ARG A 540 0.79 -4.26 -19.74
CA ARG A 540 2.19 -4.11 -19.33
C ARG A 540 2.54 -2.64 -19.22
N THR A 541 3.50 -2.32 -18.36
CA THR A 541 4.05 -0.97 -18.19
C THR A 541 4.85 -0.47 -19.38
N MET A 542 5.36 -1.39 -20.23
CA MET A 542 6.10 -1.08 -21.46
C MET A 542 5.81 -2.12 -22.54
N SER A 543 5.79 -1.68 -23.79
CA SER A 543 5.62 -2.51 -24.98
C SER A 543 6.68 -3.58 -25.09
N SER A 544 6.26 -4.81 -25.41
CA SER A 544 7.20 -5.92 -25.66
C SER A 544 8.05 -5.74 -26.92
N ALA A 545 7.76 -4.76 -27.76
CA ALA A 545 8.55 -4.41 -28.95
C ALA A 545 9.63 -3.36 -28.67
N ASP A 546 9.61 -2.69 -27.53
CA ASP A 546 10.62 -1.69 -27.16
C ASP A 546 11.89 -2.37 -26.62
N ALA A 547 13.06 -1.79 -26.91
CA ALA A 547 14.36 -2.42 -26.66
C ALA A 547 14.68 -2.64 -25.17
N ALA A 548 14.10 -1.83 -24.28
CA ALA A 548 14.30 -1.95 -22.84
C ALA A 548 13.25 -2.85 -22.15
N TYR A 549 12.34 -3.46 -22.93
CA TYR A 549 11.33 -4.36 -22.38
C TYR A 549 11.95 -5.53 -21.63
N ASN A 550 11.52 -5.68 -20.40
CA ASN A 550 11.82 -6.85 -19.57
C ASN A 550 10.61 -7.18 -18.69
N PRO A 551 9.92 -8.31 -18.89
CA PRO A 551 8.74 -8.68 -18.12
C PRO A 551 9.00 -8.85 -16.61
N LEU A 552 10.28 -8.93 -16.20
CA LEU A 552 10.73 -8.99 -14.81
C LEU A 552 11.31 -7.65 -14.31
N SER A 553 11.25 -6.58 -15.10
CA SER A 553 11.62 -5.24 -14.64
C SER A 553 10.47 -4.61 -13.87
N TYR A 554 10.80 -3.86 -12.81
CA TYR A 554 9.82 -3.21 -11.94
C TYR A 554 8.86 -2.29 -12.72
N HIS A 555 9.38 -1.44 -13.65
CA HIS A 555 8.58 -0.49 -14.42
C HIS A 555 8.67 -0.64 -15.95
N ASN A 556 9.46 -1.60 -16.48
CA ASN A 556 9.73 -1.71 -17.93
C ASN A 556 9.21 -3.00 -18.55
N GLY A 557 8.00 -3.43 -18.18
CA GLY A 557 7.35 -4.60 -18.81
C GLY A 557 6.49 -5.44 -17.86
N SER A 558 6.51 -5.20 -16.56
CA SER A 558 5.63 -5.81 -15.54
C SER A 558 4.17 -5.35 -15.68
N VAL A 559 3.27 -5.94 -14.89
CA VAL A 559 1.85 -5.59 -14.82
C VAL A 559 1.50 -5.13 -13.40
N TRP A 560 0.90 -3.95 -13.30
CA TRP A 560 0.51 -3.34 -12.04
C TRP A 560 -1.02 -3.29 -11.91
N PRO A 561 -1.62 -3.83 -10.84
CA PRO A 561 -3.06 -3.81 -10.66
C PRO A 561 -3.65 -2.40 -10.62
N HIS A 562 -3.02 -1.45 -9.91
CA HIS A 562 -3.52 -0.08 -9.82
C HIS A 562 -3.53 0.62 -11.17
N ASP A 563 -2.44 0.52 -11.95
CA ASP A 563 -2.30 1.07 -13.30
C ASP A 563 -3.39 0.53 -14.23
N ASN A 564 -3.61 -0.79 -14.22
CA ASN A 564 -4.69 -1.44 -14.95
C ASN A 564 -6.08 -0.96 -14.52
N SER A 565 -6.29 -0.67 -13.22
CA SER A 565 -7.57 -0.15 -12.75
C SER A 565 -7.86 1.27 -13.23
N LEU A 566 -6.82 2.13 -13.28
CA LEU A 566 -6.96 3.48 -13.84
C LEU A 566 -7.16 3.45 -15.35
N CYS A 567 -6.47 2.56 -16.08
CA CYS A 567 -6.72 2.30 -17.49
C CYS A 567 -8.17 1.86 -17.74
N ALA A 568 -8.70 0.92 -16.93
CA ALA A 568 -10.08 0.47 -17.05
C ALA A 568 -11.08 1.61 -16.76
N TRP A 569 -10.79 2.45 -15.77
CA TRP A 569 -11.63 3.61 -15.47
C TRP A 569 -11.64 4.63 -16.63
N GLY A 570 -10.48 4.91 -17.20
CA GLY A 570 -10.35 5.75 -18.38
C GLY A 570 -11.12 5.22 -19.59
N LEU A 571 -11.00 3.93 -19.89
CA LEU A 571 -11.75 3.27 -20.96
C LEU A 571 -13.26 3.39 -20.74
N ALA A 572 -13.77 3.13 -19.55
CA ALA A 572 -15.18 3.28 -19.21
C ALA A 572 -15.68 4.72 -19.39
N LYS A 573 -14.87 5.72 -18.97
CA LYS A 573 -15.17 7.16 -19.11
C LYS A 573 -15.36 7.57 -20.59
N TYR A 574 -14.65 6.93 -21.52
CA TYR A 574 -14.80 7.13 -22.96
C TYR A 574 -15.78 6.15 -23.64
N GLY A 575 -16.57 5.41 -22.86
CA GLY A 575 -17.57 4.47 -23.36
C GLY A 575 -16.98 3.18 -23.98
N ARG A 576 -15.69 2.91 -23.75
CA ARG A 576 -14.99 1.70 -24.22
C ARG A 576 -15.20 0.53 -23.25
N TRP A 577 -16.48 0.21 -23.06
CA TRP A 577 -16.90 -0.79 -22.08
C TRP A 577 -16.36 -2.21 -22.32
N PRO A 578 -16.29 -2.73 -23.56
CA PRO A 578 -15.75 -4.06 -23.82
C PRO A 578 -14.30 -4.20 -23.35
N GLU A 579 -13.48 -3.18 -23.61
CA GLU A 579 -12.07 -3.15 -23.23
C GLU A 579 -11.92 -3.00 -21.71
N ALA A 580 -12.69 -2.11 -21.08
CA ALA A 580 -12.73 -1.96 -19.62
C ALA A 580 -13.13 -3.27 -18.93
N GLN A 581 -14.20 -3.92 -19.39
CA GLN A 581 -14.67 -5.20 -18.87
C GLN A 581 -13.66 -6.34 -19.08
N ARG A 582 -12.89 -6.32 -20.16
CA ARG A 582 -11.79 -7.26 -20.40
C ARG A 582 -10.71 -7.13 -19.32
N ILE A 583 -10.33 -5.90 -18.92
CA ILE A 583 -9.39 -5.65 -17.82
C ILE A 583 -10.00 -6.13 -16.50
N VAL A 584 -11.25 -5.75 -16.19
CA VAL A 584 -11.95 -6.18 -14.97
C VAL A 584 -11.92 -7.71 -14.83
N HIS A 585 -12.36 -8.41 -15.88
CA HIS A 585 -12.40 -9.88 -15.86
C HIS A 585 -11.03 -10.51 -15.64
N ARG A 586 -10.00 -9.98 -16.30
CA ARG A 586 -8.65 -10.55 -16.21
C ARG A 586 -8.00 -10.25 -14.87
N MET A 587 -8.09 -9.04 -14.38
CA MET A 587 -7.45 -8.64 -13.13
C MET A 587 -8.06 -9.37 -11.92
N LEU A 588 -9.40 -9.52 -11.87
CA LEU A 588 -10.04 -10.33 -10.82
C LEU A 588 -9.75 -11.83 -10.98
N GLY A 589 -9.55 -12.30 -12.23
CA GLY A 589 -9.06 -13.66 -12.48
C GLY A 589 -7.60 -13.89 -12.01
N VAL A 590 -6.75 -12.87 -12.09
CA VAL A 590 -5.37 -12.88 -11.56
C VAL A 590 -5.39 -13.03 -10.04
N ALA A 591 -6.27 -12.33 -9.34
CA ALA A 591 -6.36 -12.35 -7.87
C ALA A 591 -6.46 -13.78 -7.31
N LYS A 592 -7.17 -14.70 -7.99
CA LYS A 592 -7.29 -16.11 -7.59
C LYS A 592 -5.93 -16.80 -7.41
N HIS A 593 -4.93 -16.46 -8.23
CA HIS A 593 -3.60 -17.06 -8.18
C HIS A 593 -2.72 -16.49 -7.06
N PHE A 594 -3.18 -15.42 -6.43
CA PHE A 594 -2.54 -14.75 -5.30
C PHE A 594 -3.45 -14.81 -4.04
N GLU A 595 -4.20 -15.89 -3.83
CA GLU A 595 -5.10 -16.05 -2.67
C GLU A 595 -6.09 -14.89 -2.53
N TYR A 596 -6.52 -14.32 -3.66
CA TYR A 596 -7.38 -13.15 -3.79
C TYR A 596 -6.78 -11.82 -3.29
N GLN A 597 -5.53 -11.82 -2.84
CA GLN A 597 -4.76 -10.63 -2.46
C GLN A 597 -3.88 -10.20 -3.63
N LEU A 598 -4.31 -9.22 -4.40
CA LEU A 598 -3.52 -8.71 -5.52
C LEU A 598 -2.18 -8.15 -5.00
N PRO A 599 -1.05 -8.57 -5.61
CA PRO A 599 0.24 -8.00 -5.28
C PRO A 599 0.39 -6.60 -5.86
N GLU A 600 1.35 -5.83 -5.38
CA GLU A 600 1.74 -4.54 -5.95
C GLU A 600 1.96 -4.64 -7.46
N VAL A 601 2.74 -5.63 -7.87
CA VAL A 601 3.19 -5.88 -9.24
C VAL A 601 3.40 -7.37 -9.48
N PHE A 602 3.22 -7.82 -10.71
CA PHE A 602 3.58 -9.17 -11.16
C PHE A 602 4.22 -9.13 -12.54
N ALA A 603 4.92 -10.20 -12.91
CA ALA A 603 5.68 -10.28 -14.16
C ALA A 603 4.78 -10.13 -15.40
N GLY A 604 5.27 -9.40 -16.40
CA GLY A 604 4.53 -9.14 -17.64
C GLY A 604 4.62 -10.23 -18.70
N LEU A 605 4.94 -11.47 -18.32
CA LEU A 605 5.00 -12.62 -19.23
C LEU A 605 3.64 -12.86 -19.89
N PRO A 606 3.61 -13.27 -21.18
CA PRO A 606 2.34 -13.46 -21.89
C PRO A 606 1.59 -14.70 -21.39
N ARG A 607 0.27 -14.56 -21.30
CA ARG A 607 -0.60 -15.63 -20.82
C ARG A 607 -0.55 -16.90 -21.68
N VAL A 608 -0.24 -16.76 -22.96
CA VAL A 608 -0.12 -17.91 -23.87
C VAL A 608 1.09 -18.79 -23.54
N GLU A 609 2.08 -18.25 -22.81
CA GLU A 609 3.29 -18.93 -22.39
C GLU A 609 3.26 -19.38 -20.92
N THR A 610 2.34 -18.83 -20.12
CA THR A 610 2.26 -19.11 -18.68
C THR A 610 0.87 -19.57 -18.26
N PRO A 611 0.73 -20.69 -17.50
CA PRO A 611 -0.56 -21.23 -17.06
C PRO A 611 -1.19 -20.38 -15.93
N PHE A 612 -0.39 -19.53 -15.27
CA PHE A 612 -0.78 -18.61 -14.20
C PHE A 612 0.12 -17.36 -14.25
N PRO A 613 -0.29 -16.23 -13.66
CA PRO A 613 0.56 -15.05 -13.58
C PRO A 613 1.77 -15.32 -12.69
N ILE A 614 2.94 -14.85 -13.11
CA ILE A 614 4.21 -15.09 -12.40
C ILE A 614 4.42 -13.96 -11.39
N ALA A 615 4.69 -14.33 -10.13
CA ALA A 615 4.95 -13.37 -9.08
C ALA A 615 6.22 -12.53 -9.38
N TYR A 616 6.15 -11.24 -9.00
CA TYR A 616 7.34 -10.40 -8.96
C TYR A 616 8.01 -10.58 -7.58
N PRO A 617 9.33 -10.82 -7.53
CA PRO A 617 9.96 -11.29 -6.29
C PRO A 617 9.80 -10.37 -5.08
N THR A 618 9.93 -9.05 -5.26
CA THR A 618 9.95 -8.05 -4.19
C THR A 618 8.66 -7.26 -4.07
N SER A 619 7.60 -7.75 -4.70
CA SER A 619 6.29 -7.11 -4.70
C SER A 619 5.73 -6.96 -3.29
N ALA A 620 5.35 -5.75 -2.90
CA ALA A 620 4.66 -5.51 -1.63
C ALA A 620 3.30 -6.21 -1.63
N ARG A 621 2.97 -6.85 -0.48
CA ARG A 621 1.72 -7.59 -0.32
C ARG A 621 1.34 -7.71 1.17
N PRO A 622 0.26 -7.00 1.64
CA PRO A 622 -0.61 -6.12 0.86
C PRO A 622 0.05 -4.81 0.42
N GLN A 623 -0.45 -4.28 -0.71
CA GLN A 623 -0.17 -2.93 -1.19
C GLN A 623 -1.49 -2.17 -1.32
N ALA A 624 -1.58 -0.94 -0.83
CA ALA A 624 -2.85 -0.23 -0.69
C ALA A 624 -3.58 0.00 -2.02
N TRP A 625 -2.88 0.50 -3.05
CA TRP A 625 -3.49 0.71 -4.36
C TRP A 625 -3.76 -0.59 -5.14
N ALA A 626 -3.08 -1.70 -4.80
CA ALA A 626 -3.45 -3.02 -5.31
C ALA A 626 -4.69 -3.56 -4.60
N ALA A 627 -4.80 -3.34 -3.27
CA ALA A 627 -5.98 -3.68 -2.48
C ALA A 627 -7.21 -2.82 -2.87
N GLY A 628 -7.02 -1.56 -3.26
CA GLY A 628 -8.08 -0.71 -3.79
C GLY A 628 -8.58 -1.12 -5.19
N THR A 629 -7.75 -1.82 -5.95
CA THR A 629 -8.06 -2.22 -7.33
C THR A 629 -9.37 -3.01 -7.46
N PRO A 630 -9.65 -4.11 -6.73
CA PRO A 630 -10.91 -4.84 -6.86
C PRO A 630 -12.15 -3.97 -6.56
N VAL A 631 -12.01 -2.99 -5.66
CA VAL A 631 -13.07 -2.06 -5.28
C VAL A 631 -13.40 -1.12 -6.44
N LEU A 632 -12.39 -0.51 -7.06
CA LEU A 632 -12.58 0.33 -8.24
C LEU A 632 -13.09 -0.47 -9.44
N LEU A 633 -12.58 -1.68 -9.67
CA LEU A 633 -13.05 -2.54 -10.76
C LEU A 633 -14.54 -2.91 -10.59
N LEU A 634 -15.02 -3.13 -9.37
CA LEU A 634 -16.45 -3.30 -9.07
C LEU A 634 -17.25 -2.02 -9.36
N GLN A 635 -16.75 -0.86 -8.95
CA GLN A 635 -17.37 0.44 -9.24
C GLN A 635 -17.51 0.64 -10.75
N ILE A 636 -16.45 0.38 -11.51
CA ILE A 636 -16.45 0.46 -12.98
C ILE A 636 -17.45 -0.52 -13.57
N LEU A 637 -17.43 -1.77 -13.14
CA LEU A 637 -18.34 -2.82 -13.64
C LEU A 637 -19.81 -2.44 -13.50
N LEU A 638 -20.15 -1.82 -12.36
CA LEU A 638 -21.51 -1.34 -12.07
C LEU A 638 -21.78 0.06 -12.64
N GLY A 639 -20.76 0.74 -13.19
CA GLY A 639 -20.86 2.10 -13.72
C GLY A 639 -21.29 3.13 -12.68
N LEU A 640 -20.90 2.97 -11.41
CA LEU A 640 -21.36 3.83 -10.31
C LEU A 640 -20.72 5.19 -10.36
N GLU A 641 -21.55 6.23 -10.46
CA GLU A 641 -21.15 7.63 -10.41
C GLU A 641 -22.08 8.47 -9.52
N PRO A 642 -21.55 9.44 -8.76
CA PRO A 642 -22.36 10.40 -8.01
C PRO A 642 -22.91 11.48 -8.95
N ASP A 643 -24.23 11.70 -8.94
CA ASP A 643 -24.87 12.87 -9.54
C ASP A 643 -25.04 13.93 -8.44
N LEU A 644 -24.07 14.84 -8.38
CA LEU A 644 -24.04 15.91 -7.37
C LEU A 644 -25.26 16.85 -7.47
N ARG A 645 -25.83 17.08 -8.68
CA ARG A 645 -26.97 17.99 -8.86
C ARG A 645 -28.26 17.40 -8.29
N ARG A 646 -28.41 16.09 -8.39
CA ARG A 646 -29.60 15.37 -7.91
C ARG A 646 -29.41 14.76 -6.53
N HIS A 647 -28.18 14.72 -6.01
CA HIS A 647 -27.76 14.03 -4.78
C HIS A 647 -28.16 12.55 -4.78
N VAL A 648 -27.89 11.88 -5.89
CA VAL A 648 -28.17 10.43 -6.06
C VAL A 648 -26.96 9.72 -6.65
N LEU A 649 -26.83 8.42 -6.38
CA LEU A 649 -25.96 7.56 -7.17
C LEU A 649 -26.67 7.17 -8.46
N THR A 650 -25.91 7.12 -9.56
CA THR A 650 -26.39 6.69 -10.86
C THR A 650 -25.51 5.58 -11.39
N SER A 651 -25.99 4.82 -12.36
CA SER A 651 -25.21 3.89 -13.14
C SER A 651 -25.11 4.40 -14.59
N VAL A 652 -23.89 4.55 -15.07
CA VAL A 652 -23.58 4.85 -16.49
C VAL A 652 -23.13 3.59 -17.24
N ALA A 653 -23.28 2.41 -16.63
CA ALA A 653 -22.96 1.13 -17.27
C ALA A 653 -23.80 0.92 -18.53
N PRO A 654 -23.29 0.15 -19.52
CA PRO A 654 -24.07 -0.21 -20.71
C PRO A 654 -25.37 -0.93 -20.32
N GLU A 655 -26.38 -0.88 -21.21
CA GLU A 655 -27.69 -1.49 -20.96
C GLU A 655 -27.63 -2.98 -20.62
N ALA A 656 -26.58 -3.68 -21.05
CA ALA A 656 -26.36 -5.09 -20.74
C ALA A 656 -24.92 -5.32 -20.24
N ILE A 657 -24.78 -5.59 -18.95
CA ILE A 657 -23.52 -6.07 -18.35
C ILE A 657 -23.33 -7.56 -18.73
N PRO A 658 -22.11 -8.02 -19.01
CA PRO A 658 -21.85 -9.40 -19.43
C PRO A 658 -22.38 -10.45 -18.45
N THR A 659 -22.96 -11.51 -18.97
CA THR A 659 -23.58 -12.59 -18.17
C THR A 659 -22.61 -13.36 -17.27
N TRP A 660 -21.30 -13.31 -17.57
CA TRP A 660 -20.27 -13.95 -16.72
C TRP A 660 -20.14 -13.29 -15.32
N VAL A 661 -20.65 -12.08 -15.16
CA VAL A 661 -20.67 -11.38 -13.85
C VAL A 661 -21.66 -12.03 -12.88
N GLY A 662 -22.76 -12.59 -13.40
CA GLY A 662 -23.87 -13.06 -12.60
C GLY A 662 -24.60 -11.93 -11.87
N ASP A 663 -25.42 -12.30 -10.89
CA ASP A 663 -26.10 -11.33 -10.04
C ASP A 663 -25.13 -10.74 -9.01
N VAL A 664 -25.23 -9.42 -8.78
CA VAL A 664 -24.44 -8.69 -7.79
C VAL A 664 -25.34 -7.88 -6.88
N ARG A 665 -25.08 -7.89 -5.59
CA ARG A 665 -25.67 -6.96 -4.62
C ARG A 665 -24.55 -6.32 -3.79
N LEU A 666 -24.47 -4.99 -3.84
CA LEU A 666 -23.56 -4.18 -3.05
C LEU A 666 -24.40 -3.29 -2.14
N SER A 667 -24.47 -3.62 -0.84
CA SER A 667 -25.31 -2.95 0.15
C SER A 667 -24.49 -2.02 1.05
N GLY A 668 -25.02 -0.83 1.34
CA GLY A 668 -24.39 0.11 2.26
C GLY A 668 -23.35 1.02 1.63
N VAL A 669 -23.38 1.24 0.33
CA VAL A 669 -22.56 2.27 -0.32
C VAL A 669 -22.90 3.64 0.22
N ARG A 670 -21.90 4.46 0.55
CA ARG A 670 -22.07 5.76 1.17
C ARG A 670 -21.86 6.89 0.17
N ALA A 671 -22.93 7.67 -0.07
CA ALA A 671 -22.86 8.89 -0.86
C ALA A 671 -23.89 9.90 -0.35
N PHE A 672 -23.54 11.20 -0.36
CA PHE A 672 -24.42 12.32 0.05
C PHE A 672 -24.98 12.18 1.48
N GLY A 673 -24.21 11.55 2.39
CA GLY A 673 -24.64 11.28 3.76
C GLY A 673 -25.73 10.21 3.91
N ARG A 674 -25.98 9.44 2.85
CA ARG A 674 -27.00 8.39 2.76
C ARG A 674 -26.36 7.05 2.47
N LEU A 675 -27.14 5.96 2.68
CA LEU A 675 -26.75 4.59 2.33
C LEU A 675 -27.54 4.12 1.10
N TRP A 676 -26.87 3.38 0.24
CA TRP A 676 -27.42 2.92 -1.02
C TRP A 676 -27.25 1.39 -1.17
N ASP A 677 -28.28 0.75 -1.74
CA ASP A 677 -28.26 -0.66 -2.16
C ASP A 677 -28.22 -0.73 -3.69
N ILE A 678 -27.18 -1.35 -4.21
CA ILE A 678 -26.97 -1.50 -5.65
C ILE A 678 -27.15 -2.95 -6.02
N ARG A 679 -27.99 -3.22 -7.03
CA ARG A 679 -28.25 -4.58 -7.52
C ARG A 679 -28.05 -4.66 -9.02
N LEU A 680 -27.27 -5.65 -9.42
CA LEU A 680 -27.20 -6.09 -10.80
C LEU A 680 -27.98 -7.40 -10.91
N ALA A 681 -29.00 -7.44 -11.75
CA ALA A 681 -29.77 -8.64 -12.04
C ALA A 681 -30.21 -8.62 -13.51
N GLY A 682 -30.06 -9.75 -14.18
CA GLY A 682 -30.42 -9.87 -15.61
C GLY A 682 -29.66 -8.88 -16.51
N GLY A 683 -28.45 -8.44 -16.12
CA GLY A 683 -27.64 -7.49 -16.88
C GLY A 683 -27.97 -6.01 -16.62
N HIS A 684 -28.92 -5.70 -15.74
CA HIS A 684 -29.36 -4.33 -15.42
C HIS A 684 -29.02 -3.93 -14.00
N VAL A 685 -28.53 -2.70 -13.82
CA VAL A 685 -28.21 -2.12 -12.51
C VAL A 685 -29.42 -1.33 -11.99
N THR A 686 -29.82 -1.60 -10.75
CA THR A 686 -30.79 -0.81 -10.00
C THR A 686 -30.15 -0.25 -8.74
N ILE A 687 -30.50 0.98 -8.36
CA ILE A 687 -29.94 1.70 -7.23
C ILE A 687 -31.09 2.23 -6.38
N GLU A 688 -31.09 1.87 -5.10
CA GLU A 688 -32.11 2.26 -4.13
C GLU A 688 -31.47 2.89 -2.90
N GLU A 689 -32.07 3.96 -2.34
CA GLU A 689 -31.70 4.51 -1.05
C GLU A 689 -32.21 3.60 0.06
N LEU A 690 -31.40 3.30 1.10
CA LEU A 690 -31.73 2.44 2.24
C LEU A 690 -32.36 3.21 3.39
#